data_58f7050df8660f2e6d62774f1e4674ce
#
_entry.id   58f7050df8660f2e6d62774f1e4674ce
#
_cell.length_a   1.000
_cell.length_b   1.000
_cell.length_c   1.000
_cell.angle_alpha   90.00
_cell.angle_beta   90.00
_cell.angle_gamma   90.00
#
_symmetry.space_group_name_H-M   'P 1'
#
loop_
_entity.id
_entity.type
_entity.pdbx_description
1 polymer ?
#
loop_
_entity_poly.entity_id
_entity_poly.type
_entity_poly.pdbx_seq_one_letter_code
_entity_poly.pdbx_strand_id
1 'polypeptide(L)'
;MGLATAFASTSLALTPAERALAEEGAESVKLNVLFIGAHPDDEAGTLATLGQWGEFHDMKVGVITATRGEGGGNAVGLEEGPDLGLIREAEERDAVGLAGIKHVYNLDALDFYYTASAPLSRQVWGGDELLGRIVRVVRATRPEVIVTMNPSAVEGNHGNHQQAAMYALEAYLQAGDPSAFPEHLEEGFAAWTPRRILRSGANGSGANGPDGVAGGYSPAITSDLVFGAWDGTPSQVHGKRWSQIKDEAIWTYVTQGWAERTGSPSDPAKIATTWMTLLHTRTPLADPTSGGEAALRGATLPIDGGLPLGTLLEVIPDRYEFVAEEPLAVRVSITAPTGQDLPAGTVALEVPAGWSSSGGQSMPALAAGRSHVLTFDVTVESSVDPGATARIVATLTAGSSTGTSSAPVRAAGALETSIEPLEEIREFRDWTERLDLRHLDALVPELFAIGQGRSRDLGIVVRNYSNRARAGRVEIRVPEGFSAEPPTFKTGTVPAGGTAEHTVVITNTNEGVPTANRAENGGSWPVELLTSVDGASAHRTATMNLVPSRVIVRAEPSPHIDGIRGENEYPGEPIPVETIWDGAGTKGGTTESVSAQSWLTFDDENLYVFLSVADDVRGTILPIDDNKRQRRTDSVEIYVDPRGTAANTAQTFIAGIMPSMGSMIGPPGVGRDRDNHQGIAEETAPGMEVAVTMADTADAYAGYDLEVKIPFDVLPDAIDPAHMGFNILINDSDTQNQVAQVRVGWSTFAGVRADPWRWGQVALDGLDDAGSDPKDAVLPSTAARSVDSPLSILQSAGDRVPLGGHSPTDPHLEITSVERKKDRITAILQSPVKGTATVLIWDGDSVLAELERTMPAGERRVNLRVPDLSAIIAEREVDVLASFEAKGKVSAAAQRLT
;
A
#
# COMPACT_ATOMS: atom_id res chain seq x y z
N MET A 1 16.85 -20.21 -33.96
CA MET A 1 17.68 -21.16 -33.15
C MET A 1 17.60 -20.61 -31.72
N GLY A 2 16.68 -21.18 -30.94
CA GLY A 2 16.41 -20.73 -29.61
C GLY A 2 17.50 -21.17 -28.62
N LEU A 3 17.95 -20.26 -27.77
CA LEU A 3 18.64 -20.62 -26.54
C LEU A 3 17.54 -20.76 -25.45
N ALA A 4 17.26 -21.99 -25.07
CA ALA A 4 16.58 -22.30 -23.85
C ALA A 4 17.59 -22.18 -22.71
N THR A 5 17.49 -21.12 -21.90
CA THR A 5 18.15 -21.02 -20.62
C THR A 5 17.36 -21.87 -19.63
N ALA A 6 17.92 -23.01 -19.25
CA ALA A 6 17.40 -23.81 -18.15
C ALA A 6 17.63 -23.04 -16.83
N PHE A 7 16.55 -22.57 -16.22
CA PHE A 7 16.57 -22.20 -14.81
C PHE A 7 16.69 -23.48 -14.00
N ALA A 8 17.83 -23.62 -13.32
CA ALA A 8 17.98 -24.63 -12.28
C ALA A 8 17.06 -24.20 -11.12
N SER A 9 16.02 -24.99 -10.85
CA SER A 9 15.25 -24.89 -9.63
C SER A 9 16.16 -25.25 -8.46
N THR A 10 16.69 -24.24 -7.79
CA THR A 10 17.17 -24.41 -6.43
C THR A 10 15.95 -24.67 -5.55
N SER A 11 15.78 -25.90 -5.09
CA SER A 11 14.85 -26.20 -4.02
C SER A 11 15.29 -25.38 -2.81
N LEU A 12 14.54 -24.31 -2.51
CA LEU A 12 14.71 -23.54 -1.30
C LEU A 12 14.53 -24.51 -0.12
N ALA A 13 15.55 -24.65 0.69
CA ALA A 13 15.45 -25.40 1.94
C ALA A 13 14.47 -24.66 2.84
N LEU A 14 13.48 -25.39 3.40
CA LEU A 14 12.54 -24.88 4.38
C LEU A 14 13.30 -24.17 5.51
N THR A 15 12.84 -23.01 5.90
CA THR A 15 13.31 -22.36 7.14
C THR A 15 13.08 -23.29 8.33
N PRO A 16 13.84 -23.19 9.41
CA PRO A 16 13.62 -24.03 10.61
C PRO A 16 12.19 -23.93 11.16
N ALA A 17 11.55 -22.76 11.07
CA ALA A 17 10.12 -22.58 11.43
C ALA A 17 9.20 -23.35 10.49
N GLU A 18 9.50 -23.40 9.22
CA GLU A 18 8.77 -24.18 8.22
C GLU A 18 8.99 -25.68 8.39
N ARG A 19 10.19 -26.11 8.81
CA ARG A 19 10.47 -27.50 9.21
C ARG A 19 9.80 -27.86 10.53
N ALA A 20 9.78 -26.97 11.52
CA ALA A 20 9.10 -27.21 12.79
C ALA A 20 7.60 -27.38 12.59
N LEU A 21 6.97 -26.61 11.72
CA LEU A 21 5.57 -26.81 11.32
C LEU A 21 5.34 -28.14 10.57
N ALA A 22 6.36 -28.65 9.88
CA ALA A 22 6.30 -29.93 9.15
C ALA A 22 6.71 -31.15 9.99
N GLU A 23 7.68 -31.01 10.92
CA GLU A 23 8.26 -32.13 11.66
C GLU A 23 7.54 -32.46 12.99
N GLU A 24 6.83 -31.52 13.63
CA GLU A 24 6.22 -31.78 14.94
C GLU A 24 4.83 -32.41 14.93
N GLY A 25 4.18 -32.63 13.77
CA GLY A 25 2.79 -33.09 13.80
C GLY A 25 1.93 -32.11 14.64
N ALA A 26 2.39 -30.87 14.83
CA ALA A 26 1.63 -29.82 15.48
C ALA A 26 0.32 -29.73 14.74
N GLU A 27 -0.80 -29.92 15.40
CA GLU A 27 -2.12 -29.72 14.84
C GLU A 27 -2.11 -28.34 14.19
N SER A 28 -2.07 -28.31 12.86
CA SER A 28 -2.05 -27.06 12.10
C SER A 28 -3.22 -26.23 12.57
N VAL A 29 -2.97 -25.04 13.10
CA VAL A 29 -4.01 -24.17 13.66
C VAL A 29 -5.03 -23.87 12.57
N LYS A 30 -6.27 -24.32 12.77
CA LYS A 30 -7.38 -23.97 11.88
C LYS A 30 -7.87 -22.58 12.25
N LEU A 31 -7.75 -21.63 11.33
CA LEU A 31 -8.33 -20.29 11.42
C LEU A 31 -9.66 -20.22 10.66
N ASN A 32 -10.58 -19.37 11.12
CA ASN A 32 -11.81 -19.04 10.41
C ASN A 32 -11.64 -17.80 9.57
N VAL A 33 -10.91 -16.82 10.09
CA VAL A 33 -10.66 -15.53 9.45
C VAL A 33 -9.16 -15.26 9.44
N LEU A 34 -8.66 -14.78 8.32
CA LEU A 34 -7.26 -14.36 8.16
C LEU A 34 -7.24 -12.93 7.60
N PHE A 35 -6.65 -12.00 8.34
CA PHE A 35 -6.33 -10.68 7.82
C PHE A 35 -4.97 -10.73 7.11
N ILE A 36 -4.83 -10.04 5.99
CA ILE A 36 -3.57 -9.93 5.23
C ILE A 36 -3.30 -8.46 4.94
N GLY A 37 -2.23 -7.93 5.52
CA GLY A 37 -1.76 -6.55 5.41
C GLY A 37 -0.29 -6.46 5.00
N ALA A 38 0.18 -5.24 4.80
CA ALA A 38 1.57 -4.91 4.44
C ALA A 38 2.43 -4.64 5.67
N HIS A 39 1.92 -3.86 6.63
CA HIS A 39 2.66 -3.36 7.79
C HIS A 39 1.94 -3.64 9.10
N PRO A 40 2.64 -3.69 10.24
CA PRO A 40 2.04 -3.61 11.56
C PRO A 40 1.23 -2.32 11.68
N ASP A 41 -0.09 -2.43 11.86
CA ASP A 41 -1.12 -1.40 12.00
C ASP A 41 -2.24 -1.43 10.94
N ASP A 42 -2.06 -2.11 9.82
CA ASP A 42 -3.05 -2.18 8.73
C ASP A 42 -4.39 -2.79 9.17
N GLU A 43 -4.36 -3.73 10.12
CA GLU A 43 -5.54 -4.36 10.70
C GLU A 43 -6.26 -3.47 11.73
N ALA A 44 -5.62 -2.41 12.23
CA ALA A 44 -6.09 -1.60 13.36
C ALA A 44 -7.51 -1.05 13.15
N GLY A 45 -7.84 -0.64 11.92
CA GLY A 45 -9.18 -0.18 11.57
C GLY A 45 -10.28 -1.22 11.73
N THR A 46 -9.94 -2.51 11.64
CA THR A 46 -10.88 -3.64 11.68
C THR A 46 -10.86 -4.43 13.00
N LEU A 47 -9.98 -4.10 13.94
CA LEU A 47 -9.80 -4.87 15.18
C LEU A 47 -11.07 -5.00 16.02
N ALA A 48 -11.91 -3.98 16.10
CA ALA A 48 -13.19 -4.09 16.79
C ALA A 48 -14.10 -5.18 16.18
N THR A 49 -14.13 -5.27 14.86
CA THR A 49 -14.92 -6.29 14.14
C THR A 49 -14.32 -7.68 14.30
N LEU A 50 -13.01 -7.81 14.10
CA LEU A 50 -12.31 -9.09 14.23
C LEU A 50 -12.42 -9.65 15.65
N GLY A 51 -12.28 -8.79 16.67
CA GLY A 51 -12.45 -9.16 18.06
C GLY A 51 -13.89 -9.54 18.42
N GLN A 52 -14.91 -8.82 17.90
CA GLN A 52 -16.31 -9.20 18.05
C GLN A 52 -16.60 -10.58 17.45
N TRP A 53 -16.05 -10.86 16.26
CA TRP A 53 -16.20 -12.17 15.64
C TRP A 53 -15.56 -13.29 16.49
N GLY A 54 -14.41 -13.01 17.10
CA GLY A 54 -13.78 -13.94 18.07
C GLY A 54 -14.63 -14.14 19.29
N GLU A 55 -15.08 -13.06 19.95
CA GLU A 55 -15.79 -13.14 21.22
C GLU A 55 -17.22 -13.72 21.09
N PHE A 56 -17.99 -13.27 20.08
CA PHE A 56 -19.41 -13.61 20.00
C PHE A 56 -19.71 -14.83 19.14
N HIS A 57 -18.78 -15.22 18.26
CA HIS A 57 -19.00 -16.31 17.29
C HIS A 57 -17.91 -17.38 17.31
N ASP A 58 -16.99 -17.33 18.30
CA ASP A 58 -15.86 -18.28 18.46
C ASP A 58 -14.99 -18.40 17.20
N MET A 59 -14.81 -17.26 16.48
CA MET A 59 -13.95 -17.25 15.30
C MET A 59 -12.47 -17.18 15.72
N LYS A 60 -11.68 -18.12 15.24
CA LYS A 60 -10.23 -18.04 15.35
C LYS A 60 -9.72 -17.13 14.24
N VAL A 61 -9.13 -16.00 14.63
CA VAL A 61 -8.59 -14.99 13.74
C VAL A 61 -7.07 -15.04 13.75
N GLY A 62 -6.46 -14.86 12.59
CA GLY A 62 -5.02 -14.64 12.44
C GLY A 62 -4.73 -13.43 11.57
N VAL A 63 -3.50 -12.96 11.64
CA VAL A 63 -2.99 -11.83 10.86
C VAL A 63 -1.74 -12.27 10.11
N ILE A 64 -1.66 -11.95 8.83
CA ILE A 64 -0.42 -11.93 8.05
C ILE A 64 -0.02 -10.48 7.85
N THR A 65 1.23 -10.16 8.17
CA THR A 65 1.86 -8.89 7.89
C THR A 65 3.07 -9.11 7.00
N ALA A 66 3.08 -8.52 5.81
CA ALA A 66 4.13 -8.78 4.82
C ALA A 66 5.51 -8.31 5.30
N THR A 67 5.59 -7.10 5.89
CA THR A 67 6.81 -6.46 6.40
C THR A 67 6.70 -6.20 7.89
N ARG A 68 7.75 -5.66 8.51
CA ARG A 68 7.70 -5.14 9.88
C ARG A 68 7.51 -3.63 9.96
N GLY A 69 7.28 -2.94 8.84
CA GLY A 69 7.16 -1.50 8.80
C GLY A 69 8.47 -0.76 9.09
N GLU A 70 9.61 -1.43 8.90
CA GLU A 70 10.96 -0.91 9.19
C GLU A 70 11.38 0.23 8.27
N GLY A 71 10.74 0.38 7.10
CA GLY A 71 10.96 1.48 6.17
C GLY A 71 10.33 2.80 6.60
N GLY A 72 9.42 2.77 7.55
CA GLY A 72 8.78 3.98 8.07
C GLY A 72 9.62 4.75 9.07
N GLY A 73 9.09 5.89 9.54
CA GLY A 73 9.73 6.71 10.56
C GLY A 73 9.24 6.39 11.97
N ASN A 74 10.13 6.52 12.96
CA ASN A 74 9.79 6.38 14.36
C ASN A 74 9.34 7.74 14.96
N ALA A 75 8.08 7.82 15.40
CA ALA A 75 7.52 9.06 15.93
C ALA A 75 8.06 9.43 17.32
N VAL A 76 8.61 8.51 18.09
CA VAL A 76 8.94 8.71 19.50
C VAL A 76 10.38 8.32 19.88
N GLY A 77 11.02 7.44 19.11
CA GLY A 77 12.36 6.90 19.37
C GLY A 77 13.39 7.29 18.32
N LEU A 78 14.58 6.75 18.45
CA LEU A 78 15.69 6.93 17.53
C LEU A 78 15.89 5.69 16.64
N GLU A 79 15.22 4.61 16.96
CA GLU A 79 15.32 3.34 16.25
C GLU A 79 14.74 3.49 14.84
N GLU A 80 15.47 3.02 13.85
CA GLU A 80 15.11 2.99 12.44
C GLU A 80 15.51 1.63 11.82
N GLY A 81 14.97 1.34 10.64
CA GLY A 81 15.28 0.10 9.95
C GLY A 81 14.90 -1.14 10.76
N PRO A 82 15.73 -2.20 10.79
CA PRO A 82 15.42 -3.46 11.47
C PRO A 82 15.03 -3.28 12.94
N ASP A 83 15.65 -2.37 13.68
CA ASP A 83 15.33 -2.13 15.09
C ASP A 83 13.93 -1.55 15.26
N LEU A 84 13.51 -0.64 14.38
CA LEU A 84 12.14 -0.14 14.34
C LEU A 84 11.15 -1.26 14.00
N GLY A 85 11.50 -2.13 13.05
CA GLY A 85 10.70 -3.28 12.69
C GLY A 85 10.44 -4.21 13.88
N LEU A 86 11.45 -4.43 14.74
CA LEU A 86 11.29 -5.20 15.98
C LEU A 86 10.25 -4.60 16.92
N ILE A 87 10.32 -3.27 17.10
CA ILE A 87 9.40 -2.55 17.97
C ILE A 87 7.98 -2.64 17.40
N ARG A 88 7.81 -2.40 16.10
CA ARG A 88 6.51 -2.43 15.44
C ARG A 88 5.85 -3.81 15.45
N GLU A 89 6.61 -4.87 15.28
CA GLU A 89 6.06 -6.22 15.43
C GLU A 89 5.56 -6.46 16.87
N ALA A 90 6.28 -5.97 17.89
CA ALA A 90 5.82 -6.08 19.27
C ALA A 90 4.54 -5.25 19.51
N GLU A 91 4.50 -4.00 18.97
CA GLU A 91 3.29 -3.16 19.02
C GLU A 91 2.10 -3.85 18.35
N GLU A 92 2.29 -4.48 17.18
CA GLU A 92 1.25 -5.25 16.49
C GLU A 92 0.74 -6.41 17.36
N ARG A 93 1.64 -7.22 17.91
CA ARG A 93 1.25 -8.37 18.75
C ARG A 93 0.48 -7.94 19.99
N ASP A 94 0.86 -6.82 20.61
CA ASP A 94 0.14 -6.25 21.74
C ASP A 94 -1.24 -5.72 21.30
N ALA A 95 -1.31 -4.98 20.17
CA ALA A 95 -2.55 -4.43 19.63
C ALA A 95 -3.56 -5.52 19.27
N VAL A 96 -3.15 -6.51 18.46
CA VAL A 96 -4.05 -7.59 18.06
C VAL A 96 -4.39 -8.52 19.22
N GLY A 97 -3.47 -8.63 20.20
CA GLY A 97 -3.68 -9.35 21.45
C GLY A 97 -4.85 -8.82 22.26
N LEU A 98 -5.07 -7.49 22.29
CA LEU A 98 -6.26 -6.85 22.89
C LEU A 98 -7.56 -7.29 22.21
N ALA A 99 -7.53 -7.59 20.92
CA ALA A 99 -8.66 -8.15 20.18
C ALA A 99 -8.78 -9.68 20.32
N GLY A 100 -7.94 -10.33 21.15
CA GLY A 100 -7.92 -11.78 21.36
C GLY A 100 -7.22 -12.58 20.26
N ILE A 101 -6.56 -11.91 19.32
CA ILE A 101 -5.83 -12.54 18.21
C ILE A 101 -4.45 -12.97 18.71
N LYS A 102 -4.11 -14.24 18.49
CA LYS A 102 -2.84 -14.84 18.95
C LYS A 102 -1.93 -15.28 17.82
N HIS A 103 -2.44 -15.33 16.61
CA HIS A 103 -1.73 -15.87 15.44
C HIS A 103 -1.33 -14.73 14.52
N VAL A 104 -0.08 -14.30 14.63
CA VAL A 104 0.54 -13.26 13.79
C VAL A 104 1.66 -13.91 12.99
N TYR A 105 1.56 -13.84 11.68
CA TYR A 105 2.52 -14.38 10.72
C TYR A 105 3.22 -13.22 10.02
N ASN A 106 4.38 -12.82 10.52
CA ASN A 106 5.20 -11.86 9.81
C ASN A 106 5.99 -12.58 8.71
N LEU A 107 5.91 -12.06 7.47
CA LEU A 107 6.56 -12.70 6.33
C LEU A 107 7.94 -12.11 6.01
N ASP A 108 8.39 -11.12 6.79
CA ASP A 108 9.76 -10.61 6.71
C ASP A 108 10.17 -10.10 5.33
N ALA A 109 9.21 -9.59 4.57
CA ALA A 109 9.50 -8.86 3.36
C ALA A 109 10.01 -7.48 3.71
N LEU A 110 10.87 -6.90 2.86
CA LEU A 110 11.43 -5.58 3.09
C LEU A 110 10.35 -4.51 3.06
N ASP A 111 10.25 -3.72 4.12
CA ASP A 111 9.57 -2.43 4.05
C ASP A 111 10.55 -1.37 3.56
N PHE A 112 10.13 -0.62 2.57
CA PHE A 112 10.93 0.42 1.97
C PHE A 112 10.04 1.67 1.77
N TYR A 113 10.47 2.66 1.12
CA TYR A 113 9.82 3.95 0.98
C TYR A 113 8.42 3.92 0.36
N TYR A 114 7.71 5.03 0.42
CA TYR A 114 6.45 5.23 -0.28
C TYR A 114 6.65 5.13 -1.79
N THR A 115 5.88 4.25 -2.43
CA THR A 115 5.83 4.10 -3.88
C THR A 115 4.38 4.17 -4.35
N ALA A 116 4.13 4.85 -5.47
CA ALA A 116 2.79 4.94 -6.04
C ALA A 116 2.34 3.62 -6.68
N SER A 117 3.26 2.72 -7.02
CA SER A 117 3.02 1.55 -7.87
C SER A 117 3.31 0.24 -7.14
N ALA A 118 2.35 -0.68 -7.17
CA ALA A 118 2.49 -2.04 -6.64
C ALA A 118 3.58 -2.89 -7.33
N PRO A 119 3.85 -2.81 -8.63
CA PRO A 119 4.87 -3.62 -9.30
C PRO A 119 6.27 -3.46 -8.72
N LEU A 120 6.65 -2.28 -8.25
CA LEU A 120 7.94 -2.11 -7.58
C LEU A 120 7.97 -2.90 -6.26
N SER A 121 6.89 -2.86 -5.46
CA SER A 121 6.77 -3.67 -4.25
C SER A 121 6.83 -5.17 -4.58
N ARG A 122 6.14 -5.61 -5.64
CA ARG A 122 6.20 -6.99 -6.12
C ARG A 122 7.63 -7.40 -6.49
N GLN A 123 8.38 -6.54 -7.17
CA GLN A 123 9.76 -6.80 -7.55
C GLN A 123 10.67 -6.93 -6.33
N VAL A 124 10.60 -5.99 -5.39
CA VAL A 124 11.40 -5.99 -4.16
C VAL A 124 11.06 -7.19 -3.27
N TRP A 125 9.81 -7.62 -3.24
CA TRP A 125 9.35 -8.76 -2.44
C TRP A 125 9.51 -10.13 -3.13
N GLY A 126 10.29 -10.21 -4.19
CA GLY A 126 10.61 -11.47 -4.87
C GLY A 126 9.48 -12.06 -5.72
N GLY A 127 8.48 -11.26 -6.09
CA GLY A 127 7.42 -11.71 -6.99
C GLY A 127 6.57 -12.84 -6.41
N ASP A 128 6.56 -13.97 -7.09
CA ASP A 128 5.76 -15.14 -6.69
C ASP A 128 6.30 -15.85 -5.44
N GLU A 129 7.51 -15.53 -4.99
CA GLU A 129 8.07 -16.11 -3.75
C GLU A 129 7.24 -15.69 -2.52
N LEU A 130 7.00 -14.39 -2.33
CA LEU A 130 6.18 -13.92 -1.22
C LEU A 130 4.72 -14.38 -1.37
N LEU A 131 4.18 -14.41 -2.59
CA LEU A 131 2.86 -14.99 -2.85
C LEU A 131 2.80 -16.46 -2.40
N GLY A 132 3.81 -17.25 -2.73
CA GLY A 132 3.93 -18.64 -2.29
C GLY A 132 3.89 -18.78 -0.78
N ARG A 133 4.62 -17.93 -0.06
CA ARG A 133 4.61 -17.90 1.42
C ARG A 133 3.22 -17.57 1.99
N ILE A 134 2.50 -16.61 1.39
CA ILE A 134 1.11 -16.30 1.78
C ILE A 134 0.19 -17.50 1.50
N VAL A 135 0.27 -18.11 0.30
CA VAL A 135 -0.51 -19.31 -0.07
C VAL A 135 -0.22 -20.46 0.89
N ARG A 136 1.04 -20.62 1.32
CA ARG A 136 1.44 -21.64 2.29
C ARG A 136 0.75 -21.45 3.65
N VAL A 137 0.73 -20.21 4.18
CA VAL A 137 0.00 -19.90 5.41
C VAL A 137 -1.50 -20.14 5.22
N VAL A 138 -2.10 -19.75 4.08
CA VAL A 138 -3.52 -20.03 3.79
C VAL A 138 -3.80 -21.53 3.78
N ARG A 139 -2.96 -22.36 3.15
CA ARG A 139 -3.10 -23.82 3.14
C ARG A 139 -2.89 -24.45 4.54
N ALA A 140 -1.94 -23.94 5.30
CA ALA A 140 -1.67 -24.39 6.66
C ALA A 140 -2.83 -24.07 7.61
N THR A 141 -3.34 -22.86 7.56
CA THR A 141 -4.37 -22.36 8.49
C THR A 141 -5.81 -22.52 8.00
N ARG A 142 -6.03 -22.73 6.72
CA ARG A 142 -7.31 -23.04 6.06
C ARG A 142 -8.44 -22.07 6.40
N PRO A 143 -8.27 -20.75 6.30
CA PRO A 143 -9.32 -19.78 6.61
C PRO A 143 -10.48 -19.88 5.62
N GLU A 144 -11.71 -19.73 6.09
CA GLU A 144 -12.87 -19.56 5.22
C GLU A 144 -12.98 -18.14 4.69
N VAL A 145 -12.64 -17.14 5.50
CA VAL A 145 -12.75 -15.72 5.15
C VAL A 145 -11.38 -15.08 5.20
N ILE A 146 -11.06 -14.34 4.14
CA ILE A 146 -9.89 -13.47 4.10
C ILE A 146 -10.38 -12.01 4.18
N VAL A 147 -9.73 -11.19 4.98
CA VAL A 147 -9.90 -9.74 5.04
C VAL A 147 -8.57 -9.11 4.64
N THR A 148 -8.60 -8.09 3.80
CA THR A 148 -7.39 -7.41 3.36
C THR A 148 -7.63 -5.91 3.19
N MET A 149 -6.67 -5.22 2.64
CA MET A 149 -6.68 -3.78 2.37
C MET A 149 -7.30 -3.46 1.01
N ASN A 150 -7.20 -2.19 0.59
CA ASN A 150 -7.59 -1.76 -0.74
C ASN A 150 -6.47 -2.10 -1.75
N PRO A 151 -6.73 -2.90 -2.82
CA PRO A 151 -5.71 -3.24 -3.81
C PRO A 151 -5.47 -2.13 -4.85
N SER A 152 -6.28 -1.07 -4.88
CA SER A 152 -6.29 -0.12 -5.98
C SER A 152 -5.25 0.99 -5.85
N ALA A 153 -4.71 1.43 -7.00
CA ALA A 153 -3.82 2.57 -7.15
C ALA A 153 -4.62 3.88 -7.03
N VAL A 154 -4.86 4.31 -5.78
CA VAL A 154 -5.56 5.56 -5.45
C VAL A 154 -4.71 6.38 -4.51
N GLU A 155 -4.98 7.69 -4.48
CA GLU A 155 -4.30 8.64 -3.62
C GLU A 155 -4.18 8.16 -2.17
N GLY A 156 -2.97 8.21 -1.62
CA GLY A 156 -2.67 7.80 -0.25
C GLY A 156 -2.57 6.29 -0.02
N ASN A 157 -2.83 5.47 -1.03
CA ASN A 157 -2.66 4.02 -0.96
C ASN A 157 -1.37 3.62 -1.67
N HIS A 158 -0.25 3.65 -0.96
CA HIS A 158 1.06 3.38 -1.57
C HIS A 158 1.26 1.91 -1.98
N GLY A 159 2.27 1.65 -2.81
CA GLY A 159 2.46 0.36 -3.49
C GLY A 159 2.55 -0.86 -2.59
N ASN A 160 3.12 -0.75 -1.38
CA ASN A 160 3.18 -1.88 -0.43
C ASN A 160 1.79 -2.31 0.01
N HIS A 161 0.89 -1.36 0.34
CA HIS A 161 -0.52 -1.66 0.66
C HIS A 161 -1.24 -2.30 -0.51
N GLN A 162 -1.10 -1.71 -1.72
CA GLN A 162 -1.70 -2.25 -2.95
C GLN A 162 -1.24 -3.69 -3.16
N GLN A 163 0.08 -3.93 -3.11
CA GLN A 163 0.65 -5.25 -3.41
C GLN A 163 0.27 -6.31 -2.37
N ALA A 164 0.22 -5.98 -1.08
CA ALA A 164 -0.26 -6.90 -0.05
C ALA A 164 -1.71 -7.33 -0.29
N ALA A 165 -2.59 -6.37 -0.64
CA ALA A 165 -3.98 -6.66 -0.97
C ALA A 165 -4.13 -7.44 -2.29
N MET A 166 -3.30 -7.16 -3.30
CA MET A 166 -3.24 -7.93 -4.54
C MET A 166 -2.80 -9.37 -4.26
N TYR A 167 -1.78 -9.59 -3.44
CA TYR A 167 -1.37 -10.93 -3.02
C TYR A 167 -2.45 -11.66 -2.21
N ALA A 168 -3.21 -10.96 -1.38
CA ALA A 168 -4.34 -11.57 -0.67
C ALA A 168 -5.41 -12.11 -1.63
N LEU A 169 -5.72 -11.35 -2.70
CA LEU A 169 -6.63 -11.77 -3.77
C LEU A 169 -6.04 -12.93 -4.59
N GLU A 170 -4.78 -12.85 -4.98
CA GLU A 170 -4.10 -13.92 -5.70
C GLU A 170 -4.07 -15.22 -4.86
N ALA A 171 -3.75 -15.11 -3.57
CA ALA A 171 -3.76 -16.26 -2.65
C ALA A 171 -5.17 -16.84 -2.47
N TYR A 172 -6.19 -15.98 -2.36
CA TYR A 172 -7.60 -16.42 -2.33
C TYR A 172 -7.98 -17.22 -3.57
N LEU A 173 -7.53 -16.80 -4.76
CA LEU A 173 -7.82 -17.48 -6.02
C LEU A 173 -7.02 -18.79 -6.17
N GLN A 174 -5.75 -18.81 -5.77
CA GLN A 174 -4.79 -19.86 -6.11
C GLN A 174 -4.61 -20.93 -5.03
N ALA A 175 -4.90 -20.67 -3.75
CA ALA A 175 -4.64 -21.64 -2.68
C ALA A 175 -5.43 -22.95 -2.83
N GLY A 176 -6.57 -22.91 -3.53
CA GLY A 176 -7.37 -24.09 -3.88
C GLY A 176 -6.89 -24.86 -5.12
N ASP A 177 -5.99 -24.29 -5.90
CA ASP A 177 -5.45 -24.91 -7.10
C ASP A 177 -4.21 -25.76 -6.77
N PRO A 178 -4.26 -27.09 -6.95
CA PRO A 178 -3.11 -27.93 -6.66
C PRO A 178 -1.93 -27.73 -7.63
N SER A 179 -2.13 -27.07 -8.76
CA SER A 179 -1.06 -26.75 -9.71
C SER A 179 -0.31 -25.47 -9.33
N ALA A 180 -0.87 -24.61 -8.50
CA ALA A 180 -0.21 -23.46 -7.94
C ALA A 180 0.62 -23.89 -6.72
N PHE A 181 1.91 -23.57 -6.72
CA PHE A 181 2.84 -23.93 -5.64
C PHE A 181 2.72 -25.42 -5.25
N PRO A 182 2.99 -26.38 -6.19
CA PRO A 182 2.84 -27.81 -5.94
C PRO A 182 3.77 -28.34 -4.85
N GLU A 183 4.89 -27.66 -4.59
CA GLU A 183 5.83 -27.97 -3.49
C GLU A 183 5.16 -27.98 -2.12
N HIS A 184 4.14 -27.15 -1.89
CA HIS A 184 3.40 -27.18 -0.62
C HIS A 184 2.64 -28.51 -0.41
N LEU A 185 2.18 -29.11 -1.50
CA LEU A 185 1.51 -30.43 -1.42
C LEU A 185 2.52 -31.55 -1.14
N GLU A 186 3.74 -31.42 -1.67
CA GLU A 186 4.85 -32.34 -1.38
C GLU A 186 5.31 -32.25 0.09
N GLU A 187 5.16 -31.05 0.69
CA GLU A 187 5.38 -30.82 2.12
C GLU A 187 4.25 -31.37 3.02
N GLY A 188 3.15 -31.84 2.42
CA GLY A 188 2.02 -32.45 3.14
C GLY A 188 0.84 -31.51 3.40
N PHE A 189 0.86 -30.27 2.91
CA PHE A 189 -0.31 -29.41 2.96
C PHE A 189 -1.36 -29.86 1.94
N ALA A 190 -2.64 -29.62 2.23
CA ALA A 190 -3.71 -29.83 1.25
C ALA A 190 -4.06 -28.50 0.57
N ALA A 191 -4.47 -28.58 -0.69
CA ALA A 191 -5.09 -27.43 -1.36
C ALA A 191 -6.31 -26.98 -0.55
N TRP A 192 -6.46 -25.67 -0.39
CA TRP A 192 -7.54 -25.07 0.39
C TRP A 192 -8.19 -23.93 -0.38
N THR A 193 -9.49 -23.99 -0.55
CA THR A 193 -10.28 -22.96 -1.23
C THR A 193 -10.96 -22.05 -0.20
N PRO A 194 -10.44 -20.85 0.07
CA PRO A 194 -11.14 -19.86 0.89
C PRO A 194 -12.49 -19.50 0.25
N ARG A 195 -13.48 -19.18 1.09
CA ARG A 195 -14.87 -19.03 0.65
C ARG A 195 -15.24 -17.60 0.32
N ARG A 196 -14.64 -16.63 0.99
CA ARG A 196 -14.96 -15.21 0.84
C ARG A 196 -13.73 -14.36 1.07
N ILE A 197 -13.63 -13.27 0.30
CA ILE A 197 -12.63 -12.23 0.53
C ILE A 197 -13.30 -10.86 0.58
N LEU A 198 -12.89 -10.06 1.57
CA LEU A 198 -13.36 -8.71 1.86
C LEU A 198 -12.18 -7.75 1.89
N ARG A 199 -12.38 -6.51 1.47
CA ARG A 199 -11.45 -5.44 1.81
C ARG A 199 -11.96 -4.62 2.99
N SER A 200 -11.05 -4.12 3.81
CA SER A 200 -11.34 -3.11 4.82
C SER A 200 -11.78 -1.80 4.14
N GLY A 201 -12.74 -1.12 4.73
CA GLY A 201 -13.31 0.12 4.19
C GLY A 201 -14.32 -0.09 3.06
N ALA A 202 -15.02 0.98 2.75
CA ALA A 202 -16.01 1.08 1.69
C ALA A 202 -16.09 2.51 1.16
N ASN A 203 -16.42 2.67 -0.13
CA ASN A 203 -16.60 3.95 -0.79
C ASN A 203 -18.10 4.28 -0.85
N GLY A 204 -18.51 5.37 -0.21
CA GLY A 204 -19.91 5.76 -0.12
C GLY A 204 -20.27 6.27 1.26
N SER A 205 -21.52 6.01 1.72
CA SER A 205 -22.00 6.48 3.01
C SER A 205 -22.78 5.41 3.77
N GLY A 206 -22.50 5.29 5.06
CA GLY A 206 -23.24 4.46 6.02
C GLY A 206 -23.37 5.18 7.34
N ALA A 207 -24.39 4.84 8.12
CA ALA A 207 -24.66 5.47 9.40
C ALA A 207 -23.75 4.89 10.50
N ASN A 208 -23.38 5.74 11.46
CA ASN A 208 -22.80 5.34 12.73
C ASN A 208 -23.89 4.94 13.73
N GLY A 209 -23.49 4.39 14.88
CA GLY A 209 -24.39 4.06 15.97
C GLY A 209 -24.97 2.65 15.90
N PRO A 210 -25.75 2.26 16.92
CA PRO A 210 -26.24 0.89 17.09
C PRO A 210 -27.16 0.42 15.96
N ASP A 211 -27.84 1.33 15.29
CA ASP A 211 -28.73 1.04 14.16
C ASP A 211 -28.04 1.21 12.80
N GLY A 212 -26.73 1.55 12.78
CA GLY A 212 -26.00 1.83 11.56
C GLY A 212 -26.00 0.67 10.59
N VAL A 213 -25.74 -0.55 11.07
CA VAL A 213 -25.75 -1.76 10.23
C VAL A 213 -27.15 -2.02 9.66
N ALA A 214 -28.19 -1.94 10.49
CA ALA A 214 -29.57 -2.16 10.05
C ALA A 214 -30.05 -1.09 9.05
N GLY A 215 -29.51 0.13 9.12
CA GLY A 215 -29.76 1.20 8.14
C GLY A 215 -29.14 0.95 6.77
N GLY A 216 -28.17 0.03 6.69
CA GLY A 216 -27.46 -0.33 5.46
C GLY A 216 -26.42 0.69 5.04
N TYR A 217 -25.77 0.38 3.92
CA TYR A 217 -24.72 1.21 3.30
C TYR A 217 -25.13 1.64 1.90
N SER A 218 -24.91 2.90 1.55
CA SER A 218 -25.12 3.42 0.19
C SER A 218 -23.75 3.52 -0.51
N PRO A 219 -23.37 2.51 -1.33
CA PRO A 219 -22.08 2.50 -1.97
C PRO A 219 -22.02 3.52 -3.13
N ALA A 220 -20.85 4.14 -3.32
CA ALA A 220 -20.59 5.01 -4.47
C ALA A 220 -20.57 4.22 -5.79
N ILE A 221 -20.05 2.97 -5.76
CA ILE A 221 -20.11 2.00 -6.87
C ILE A 221 -21.32 1.10 -6.59
N THR A 222 -22.38 1.25 -7.39
CA THR A 222 -23.66 0.61 -7.12
C THR A 222 -23.64 -0.93 -7.14
N SER A 223 -22.61 -1.54 -7.71
CA SER A 223 -22.37 -2.99 -7.66
C SER A 223 -21.62 -3.46 -6.41
N ASP A 224 -21.12 -2.57 -5.56
CA ASP A 224 -20.45 -2.96 -4.33
C ASP A 224 -21.47 -3.54 -3.33
N LEU A 225 -21.04 -4.60 -2.65
CA LEU A 225 -21.79 -5.17 -1.52
C LEU A 225 -20.96 -4.92 -0.25
N VAL A 226 -21.55 -4.19 0.69
CA VAL A 226 -20.86 -3.70 1.88
C VAL A 226 -21.50 -4.27 3.13
N PHE A 227 -20.66 -4.85 3.99
CA PHE A 227 -21.02 -5.38 5.30
C PHE A 227 -20.53 -4.44 6.40
N GLY A 228 -21.31 -4.28 7.44
CA GLY A 228 -20.95 -3.44 8.58
C GLY A 228 -20.93 -4.21 9.90
N ALA A 229 -20.10 -3.75 10.83
CA ALA A 229 -20.15 -4.13 12.24
C ALA A 229 -20.02 -2.88 13.11
N TRP A 230 -20.94 -2.69 14.06
CA TRP A 230 -20.90 -1.53 14.94
C TRP A 230 -19.84 -1.71 16.02
N ASP A 231 -18.87 -0.82 16.09
CA ASP A 231 -17.74 -0.88 17.05
C ASP A 231 -18.19 -0.64 18.51
N GLY A 232 -19.38 -0.09 18.72
CA GLY A 232 -19.90 0.22 20.04
C GLY A 232 -20.50 -0.95 20.81
N THR A 233 -20.47 -2.16 20.27
CA THR A 233 -20.96 -3.38 20.96
C THR A 233 -20.19 -3.60 22.25
N PRO A 234 -20.88 -3.84 23.42
CA PRO A 234 -20.20 -4.13 24.67
C PRO A 234 -19.51 -5.49 24.64
N SER A 235 -18.21 -5.54 24.97
CA SER A 235 -17.51 -6.79 25.24
C SER A 235 -17.86 -7.33 26.60
N GLN A 236 -18.15 -8.62 26.69
CA GLN A 236 -18.40 -9.33 27.94
C GLN A 236 -17.08 -9.72 28.66
N VAL A 237 -16.03 -9.90 27.87
CA VAL A 237 -14.70 -10.29 28.39
C VAL A 237 -13.99 -9.07 28.98
N HIS A 238 -14.04 -7.93 28.31
CA HIS A 238 -13.28 -6.72 28.68
C HIS A 238 -14.07 -5.74 29.55
N GLY A 239 -15.40 -5.89 29.65
CA GLY A 239 -16.25 -5.01 30.46
C GLY A 239 -16.35 -3.57 29.93
N LYS A 240 -16.00 -3.34 28.68
CA LYS A 240 -16.04 -2.05 27.94
C LYS A 240 -16.48 -2.27 26.50
N ARG A 241 -16.70 -1.20 25.74
CA ARG A 241 -17.09 -1.30 24.32
C ARG A 241 -15.92 -1.71 23.45
N TRP A 242 -16.20 -2.41 22.37
CA TRP A 242 -15.18 -2.77 21.37
C TRP A 242 -14.51 -1.56 20.73
N SER A 243 -15.21 -0.43 20.59
CA SER A 243 -14.58 0.83 20.17
C SER A 243 -13.47 1.29 21.11
N GLN A 244 -13.63 1.13 22.42
CA GLN A 244 -12.61 1.48 23.42
C GLN A 244 -11.43 0.49 23.40
N ILE A 245 -11.71 -0.79 23.15
CA ILE A 245 -10.67 -1.80 23.00
C ILE A 245 -9.84 -1.50 21.75
N LYS A 246 -10.51 -1.15 20.63
CA LYS A 246 -9.85 -0.72 19.40
C LYS A 246 -9.01 0.54 19.62
N ASP A 247 -9.50 1.53 20.37
CA ASP A 247 -8.73 2.73 20.70
C ASP A 247 -7.45 2.37 21.46
N GLU A 248 -7.56 1.50 22.48
CA GLU A 248 -6.40 1.02 23.23
C GLU A 248 -5.40 0.26 22.34
N ALA A 249 -5.89 -0.58 21.42
CA ALA A 249 -5.06 -1.25 20.44
C ALA A 249 -4.36 -0.26 19.50
N ILE A 250 -5.06 0.74 19.00
CA ILE A 250 -4.48 1.81 18.18
C ILE A 250 -3.40 2.58 18.94
N TRP A 251 -3.59 2.84 20.23
CA TRP A 251 -2.61 3.57 21.05
C TRP A 251 -1.34 2.77 21.35
N THR A 252 -1.33 1.44 21.15
CA THR A 252 -0.10 0.64 21.28
C THR A 252 0.89 0.91 20.14
N TYR A 253 0.44 1.43 18.99
CA TYR A 253 1.30 1.82 17.88
C TYR A 253 2.02 3.16 18.15
N VAL A 254 2.85 3.16 19.19
CA VAL A 254 3.53 4.34 19.70
C VAL A 254 4.53 4.89 18.66
N THR A 255 5.24 3.99 17.98
CA THR A 255 6.22 4.38 16.94
C THR A 255 5.57 5.00 15.71
N GLN A 256 4.27 4.77 15.49
CA GLN A 256 3.47 5.44 14.46
C GLN A 256 2.97 6.84 14.91
N GLY A 257 3.21 7.23 16.16
CA GLY A 257 2.66 8.46 16.73
C GLY A 257 1.18 8.38 17.07
N TRP A 258 0.64 7.17 17.26
CA TRP A 258 -0.80 7.00 17.47
C TRP A 258 -1.23 6.98 18.94
N ALA A 259 -0.30 6.97 19.87
CA ALA A 259 -0.60 6.95 21.31
C ALA A 259 -1.47 8.13 21.78
N GLU A 260 -1.42 9.28 21.09
CA GLU A 260 -2.18 10.49 21.42
C GLU A 260 -3.43 10.70 20.54
N ARG A 261 -3.79 9.73 19.68
CA ARG A 261 -5.01 9.85 18.87
C ARG A 261 -6.25 9.99 19.76
N THR A 262 -7.15 10.84 19.35
CA THR A 262 -8.45 11.00 20.01
C THR A 262 -9.21 9.69 19.94
N GLY A 263 -9.63 9.18 21.10
CA GLY A 263 -10.45 7.96 21.19
C GLY A 263 -11.87 8.14 20.67
N SER A 264 -12.56 7.03 20.57
CA SER A 264 -13.94 6.95 20.10
C SER A 264 -14.91 7.81 20.93
N PRO A 265 -15.95 8.38 20.31
CA PRO A 265 -16.94 9.18 21.01
C PRO A 265 -17.61 8.39 22.15
N SER A 266 -17.90 9.06 23.27
CA SER A 266 -18.66 8.46 24.37
C SER A 266 -20.16 8.27 24.04
N ASP A 267 -20.71 9.06 23.13
CA ASP A 267 -22.09 8.96 22.64
C ASP A 267 -22.23 7.75 21.72
N PRO A 268 -23.01 6.71 22.08
CA PRO A 268 -23.16 5.51 21.27
C PRO A 268 -23.65 5.78 19.84
N ALA A 269 -24.44 6.82 19.63
CA ALA A 269 -24.96 7.17 18.30
C ALA A 269 -23.87 7.69 17.35
N LYS A 270 -22.73 8.12 17.89
CA LYS A 270 -21.59 8.64 17.13
C LYS A 270 -20.46 7.63 16.97
N ILE A 271 -20.52 6.49 17.68
CA ILE A 271 -19.51 5.44 17.55
C ILE A 271 -19.59 4.86 16.14
N ALA A 272 -18.45 4.69 15.53
CA ALA A 272 -18.32 4.22 14.15
C ALA A 272 -18.92 2.82 13.94
N THR A 273 -19.44 2.61 12.75
CA THR A 273 -19.62 1.28 12.16
C THR A 273 -18.44 1.01 11.23
N THR A 274 -17.71 -0.07 11.47
CA THR A 274 -16.64 -0.54 10.59
C THR A 274 -17.29 -1.21 9.38
N TRP A 275 -17.00 -0.69 8.19
CA TRP A 275 -17.55 -1.18 6.93
C TRP A 275 -16.47 -1.94 6.14
N MET A 276 -16.88 -3.03 5.49
CA MET A 276 -16.02 -3.88 4.65
C MET A 276 -16.73 -4.18 3.34
N THR A 277 -16.01 -4.08 2.23
CA THR A 277 -16.55 -4.33 0.88
C THR A 277 -16.22 -5.75 0.44
N LEU A 278 -17.22 -6.46 -0.10
CA LEU A 278 -17.03 -7.78 -0.71
C LEU A 278 -16.22 -7.65 -1.99
N LEU A 279 -15.07 -8.30 -2.05
CA LEU A 279 -14.28 -8.44 -3.27
C LEU A 279 -14.73 -9.65 -4.09
N HIS A 280 -14.89 -10.81 -3.44
CA HIS A 280 -15.38 -12.04 -4.09
C HIS A 280 -16.02 -13.01 -3.07
N THR A 281 -16.94 -13.86 -3.53
CA THR A 281 -17.51 -14.94 -2.72
C THR A 281 -17.81 -16.19 -3.57
N ARG A 282 -17.57 -17.33 -2.98
CA ARG A 282 -17.94 -18.65 -3.52
C ARG A 282 -19.09 -19.31 -2.77
N THR A 283 -19.67 -18.60 -1.80
CA THR A 283 -20.68 -19.15 -0.89
C THR A 283 -21.92 -18.26 -0.83
N PRO A 284 -23.06 -18.80 -0.39
CA PRO A 284 -24.24 -17.99 -0.17
C PRO A 284 -23.98 -16.77 0.71
N LEU A 285 -24.69 -15.69 0.42
CA LEU A 285 -24.62 -14.40 1.10
C LEU A 285 -25.82 -14.22 2.02
N ALA A 286 -25.59 -13.70 3.21
CA ALA A 286 -26.66 -13.16 4.06
C ALA A 286 -26.98 -11.72 3.67
N ASP A 287 -28.13 -11.21 4.12
CA ASP A 287 -28.47 -9.80 4.01
C ASP A 287 -27.44 -8.96 4.79
N PRO A 288 -26.73 -8.01 4.17
CA PRO A 288 -25.74 -7.17 4.83
C PRO A 288 -26.26 -6.39 6.03
N THR A 289 -27.59 -6.15 6.09
CA THR A 289 -28.23 -5.41 7.20
C THR A 289 -28.61 -6.29 8.38
N SER A 290 -28.37 -7.61 8.30
CA SER A 290 -28.83 -8.59 9.30
C SER A 290 -27.98 -8.66 10.57
N GLY A 291 -26.86 -7.94 10.66
CA GLY A 291 -26.00 -7.89 11.84
C GLY A 291 -24.50 -7.85 11.53
N GLY A 292 -23.69 -7.63 12.56
CA GLY A 292 -22.23 -7.51 12.42
C GLY A 292 -21.52 -8.80 11.94
N GLU A 293 -22.21 -9.96 12.08
CA GLU A 293 -21.74 -11.25 11.58
C GLU A 293 -22.21 -11.59 10.16
N ALA A 294 -22.98 -10.73 9.50
CA ALA A 294 -23.51 -10.98 8.16
C ALA A 294 -22.40 -11.36 7.15
N ALA A 295 -21.22 -10.76 7.27
CA ALA A 295 -20.05 -11.07 6.47
C ALA A 295 -19.54 -12.52 6.66
N LEU A 296 -19.80 -13.17 7.79
CA LEU A 296 -19.40 -14.54 8.10
C LEU A 296 -20.43 -15.59 7.68
N ARG A 297 -21.72 -15.20 7.64
CA ARG A 297 -22.81 -16.11 7.34
C ARG A 297 -22.71 -16.65 5.90
N GLY A 298 -22.92 -17.96 5.75
CA GLY A 298 -22.71 -18.72 4.50
C GLY A 298 -21.26 -19.13 4.27
N ALA A 299 -20.29 -18.43 4.83
CA ALA A 299 -18.87 -18.79 4.75
C ALA A 299 -18.40 -19.64 5.95
N THR A 300 -18.58 -19.16 7.16
CA THR A 300 -18.19 -19.84 8.41
C THR A 300 -19.38 -20.14 9.33
N LEU A 301 -20.42 -19.30 9.28
CA LEU A 301 -21.63 -19.42 10.06
C LEU A 301 -22.81 -19.83 9.16
N PRO A 302 -23.77 -20.64 9.65
CA PRO A 302 -24.97 -20.98 8.87
C PRO A 302 -25.86 -19.74 8.67
N ILE A 303 -26.66 -19.77 7.60
CA ILE A 303 -27.76 -18.83 7.37
C ILE A 303 -29.04 -19.56 7.79
N ASP A 304 -29.91 -18.92 8.60
CA ASP A 304 -31.16 -19.52 9.06
C ASP A 304 -32.08 -19.83 7.85
N GLY A 305 -32.52 -21.09 7.72
CA GLY A 305 -33.25 -21.57 6.52
C GLY A 305 -32.43 -21.65 5.24
N GLY A 306 -31.14 -21.38 5.35
CA GLY A 306 -30.19 -21.37 4.25
C GLY A 306 -29.75 -22.75 3.80
N LEU A 307 -28.94 -22.78 2.75
CA LEU A 307 -28.28 -24.00 2.26
C LEU A 307 -27.32 -24.56 3.33
N PRO A 308 -27.03 -25.87 3.33
CA PRO A 308 -26.08 -26.46 4.25
C PRO A 308 -24.72 -25.72 4.21
N LEU A 309 -24.15 -25.48 5.38
CA LEU A 309 -22.84 -24.81 5.48
C LEU A 309 -21.78 -25.59 4.72
N GLY A 310 -20.98 -24.89 3.92
CA GLY A 310 -20.00 -25.49 3.00
C GLY A 310 -20.52 -25.72 1.57
N THR A 311 -21.79 -25.42 1.31
CA THR A 311 -22.30 -25.33 -0.08
C THR A 311 -21.58 -24.17 -0.78
N LEU A 312 -20.96 -24.44 -1.93
CA LEU A 312 -20.47 -23.37 -2.82
C LEU A 312 -21.58 -23.00 -3.80
N LEU A 313 -21.78 -21.72 -3.99
CA LEU A 313 -22.72 -21.13 -4.95
C LEU A 313 -22.06 -19.89 -5.52
N GLU A 314 -21.59 -19.98 -6.75
CA GLU A 314 -20.82 -18.95 -7.41
C GLU A 314 -21.49 -18.51 -8.70
N VAL A 315 -21.59 -17.21 -8.91
CA VAL A 315 -22.13 -16.59 -10.12
C VAL A 315 -20.95 -16.08 -10.93
N ILE A 316 -20.82 -16.55 -12.16
CA ILE A 316 -19.65 -16.34 -13.02
C ILE A 316 -20.14 -15.83 -14.39
N PRO A 317 -20.25 -14.51 -14.59
CA PRO A 317 -20.43 -13.92 -15.91
C PRO A 317 -19.23 -14.22 -16.82
N ASP A 318 -19.45 -14.46 -18.12
CA ASP A 318 -18.33 -14.68 -19.04
C ASP A 318 -17.43 -13.44 -19.19
N ARG A 319 -17.96 -12.26 -18.89
CA ARG A 319 -17.21 -11.00 -18.76
C ARG A 319 -17.98 -10.00 -17.88
N TYR A 320 -17.31 -9.01 -17.39
CA TYR A 320 -17.90 -7.95 -16.54
C TYR A 320 -18.84 -7.01 -17.33
N GLU A 321 -18.49 -6.66 -18.59
CA GLU A 321 -19.20 -5.69 -19.41
C GLU A 321 -20.22 -6.36 -20.34
N PHE A 322 -21.46 -5.89 -20.26
CA PHE A 322 -22.58 -6.32 -21.12
C PHE A 322 -22.98 -5.18 -22.06
N VAL A 323 -22.89 -5.42 -23.37
CA VAL A 323 -23.37 -4.48 -24.40
C VAL A 323 -24.84 -4.71 -24.65
N ALA A 324 -25.61 -3.62 -24.81
CA ALA A 324 -27.04 -3.70 -25.07
C ALA A 324 -27.38 -4.60 -26.27
N GLU A 325 -28.42 -5.42 -26.13
CA GLU A 325 -28.94 -6.36 -27.10
C GLU A 325 -27.98 -7.51 -27.55
N GLU A 326 -26.81 -7.62 -26.92
CA GLU A 326 -25.89 -8.71 -27.12
C GLU A 326 -25.99 -9.70 -25.94
N PRO A 327 -26.51 -10.92 -26.11
CA PRO A 327 -26.60 -11.89 -25.01
C PRO A 327 -25.22 -12.35 -24.58
N LEU A 328 -25.04 -12.51 -23.27
CA LEU A 328 -23.81 -13.01 -22.63
C LEU A 328 -24.17 -14.15 -21.68
N ALA A 329 -23.35 -15.19 -21.67
CA ALA A 329 -23.56 -16.29 -20.76
C ALA A 329 -23.15 -15.96 -19.33
N VAL A 330 -23.96 -16.38 -18.37
CA VAL A 330 -23.71 -16.35 -16.94
C VAL A 330 -23.77 -17.77 -16.40
N ARG A 331 -22.66 -18.26 -15.90
CA ARG A 331 -22.60 -19.61 -15.31
C ARG A 331 -22.91 -19.51 -13.81
N VAL A 332 -23.67 -20.47 -13.31
CA VAL A 332 -23.87 -20.65 -11.87
C VAL A 332 -23.27 -22.00 -11.50
N SER A 333 -22.19 -21.96 -10.74
CA SER A 333 -21.51 -23.16 -10.24
C SER A 333 -21.99 -23.49 -8.84
N ILE A 334 -22.41 -24.72 -8.62
CA ILE A 334 -22.92 -25.22 -7.36
C ILE A 334 -22.10 -26.44 -6.95
N THR A 335 -21.61 -26.49 -5.71
CA THR A 335 -20.91 -27.64 -5.16
C THR A 335 -21.53 -28.01 -3.81
N ALA A 336 -21.93 -29.26 -3.67
CA ALA A 336 -22.41 -29.78 -2.39
C ALA A 336 -21.30 -29.79 -1.33
N PRO A 337 -21.60 -29.57 -0.04
CA PRO A 337 -20.62 -29.72 1.03
C PRO A 337 -19.92 -31.09 1.00
N THR A 338 -18.67 -31.18 1.42
CA THR A 338 -17.91 -32.43 1.42
C THR A 338 -18.47 -33.51 2.35
N GLY A 339 -19.26 -33.12 3.35
CA GLY A 339 -19.85 -34.05 4.32
C GLY A 339 -21.35 -34.30 4.17
N GLN A 340 -22.02 -33.68 3.17
CA GLN A 340 -23.49 -33.74 3.07
C GLN A 340 -23.94 -33.63 1.62
N ASP A 341 -24.92 -34.43 1.27
CA ASP A 341 -25.58 -34.34 -0.03
C ASP A 341 -26.48 -33.11 -0.12
N LEU A 342 -26.64 -32.54 -1.32
CA LEU A 342 -27.52 -31.42 -1.59
C LEU A 342 -28.73 -31.97 -2.42
N PRO A 343 -29.98 -31.78 -1.95
CA PRO A 343 -31.15 -32.27 -2.68
C PRO A 343 -31.33 -31.59 -4.04
N ALA A 344 -32.09 -32.19 -4.93
CA ALA A 344 -32.48 -31.57 -6.19
C ALA A 344 -33.19 -30.23 -5.95
N GLY A 345 -33.00 -29.29 -6.86
CA GLY A 345 -33.49 -27.93 -6.68
C GLY A 345 -33.69 -27.17 -7.97
N THR A 346 -33.90 -25.89 -7.83
CA THR A 346 -34.00 -24.92 -8.95
C THR A 346 -33.11 -23.71 -8.68
N VAL A 347 -32.51 -23.22 -9.75
CA VAL A 347 -31.74 -21.97 -9.76
C VAL A 347 -32.48 -20.94 -10.60
N ALA A 348 -32.69 -19.77 -10.07
CA ALA A 348 -33.23 -18.61 -10.78
C ALA A 348 -32.20 -17.44 -10.71
N LEU A 349 -32.12 -16.69 -11.81
CA LEU A 349 -31.37 -15.43 -11.80
C LEU A 349 -32.33 -14.25 -11.62
N GLU A 350 -31.99 -13.38 -10.65
CA GLU A 350 -32.53 -12.04 -10.56
C GLU A 350 -31.53 -11.08 -11.22
N VAL A 351 -32.02 -10.37 -12.21
CA VAL A 351 -31.23 -9.42 -12.99
C VAL A 351 -31.71 -7.99 -12.72
N PRO A 352 -30.86 -6.96 -12.91
CA PRO A 352 -31.25 -5.56 -12.71
C PRO A 352 -32.41 -5.12 -13.60
N ALA A 353 -33.03 -4.00 -13.27
CA ALA A 353 -34.09 -3.41 -14.13
C ALA A 353 -33.52 -3.06 -15.52
N GLY A 354 -34.28 -3.38 -16.59
CA GLY A 354 -33.83 -3.25 -17.96
C GLY A 354 -32.90 -4.37 -18.44
N TRP A 355 -32.75 -5.44 -17.64
CA TRP A 355 -32.04 -6.65 -18.03
C TRP A 355 -33.04 -7.81 -18.11
N SER A 356 -32.70 -8.82 -18.90
CA SER A 356 -33.47 -10.06 -19.00
C SER A 356 -32.56 -11.27 -18.89
N SER A 357 -33.09 -12.39 -18.40
CA SER A 357 -32.39 -13.67 -18.34
C SER A 357 -33.24 -14.80 -18.87
N SER A 358 -32.60 -15.87 -19.32
CA SER A 358 -33.28 -17.15 -19.57
C SER A 358 -33.94 -17.64 -18.27
N GLY A 359 -35.08 -18.33 -18.36
CA GLY A 359 -35.84 -18.75 -17.18
C GLY A 359 -35.09 -19.68 -16.25
N GLY A 360 -35.67 -19.90 -15.06
CA GLY A 360 -35.07 -20.75 -14.03
C GLY A 360 -34.82 -22.19 -14.53
N GLN A 361 -33.74 -22.79 -14.05
CA GLN A 361 -33.26 -24.13 -14.46
C GLN A 361 -33.24 -25.10 -13.28
N SER A 362 -33.48 -26.37 -13.55
CA SER A 362 -33.44 -27.41 -12.51
C SER A 362 -32.01 -27.92 -12.30
N MET A 363 -31.67 -28.14 -11.07
CA MET A 363 -30.44 -28.79 -10.63
C MET A 363 -30.75 -30.21 -10.11
N PRO A 364 -30.04 -31.26 -10.54
CA PRO A 364 -30.17 -32.60 -9.98
C PRO A 364 -29.72 -32.64 -8.51
N ALA A 365 -30.06 -33.68 -7.75
CA ALA A 365 -29.44 -33.92 -6.46
C ALA A 365 -27.94 -34.15 -6.62
N LEU A 366 -27.13 -33.55 -5.76
CA LEU A 366 -25.68 -33.65 -5.78
C LEU A 366 -25.19 -34.42 -4.54
N ALA A 367 -24.41 -35.48 -4.81
CA ALA A 367 -23.70 -36.17 -3.72
C ALA A 367 -22.64 -35.23 -3.09
N ALA A 368 -22.26 -35.49 -1.83
CA ALA A 368 -21.25 -34.76 -1.09
C ALA A 368 -20.00 -34.49 -1.94
N GLY A 369 -19.55 -33.22 -1.98
CA GLY A 369 -18.40 -32.76 -2.74
C GLY A 369 -18.54 -32.72 -4.26
N ARG A 370 -19.72 -33.03 -4.82
CA ARG A 370 -19.96 -33.02 -6.29
C ARG A 370 -20.47 -31.65 -6.73
N SER A 371 -20.07 -31.27 -7.95
CA SER A 371 -20.41 -29.98 -8.55
C SER A 371 -21.36 -30.12 -9.73
N HIS A 372 -22.14 -29.08 -9.98
CA HIS A 372 -22.99 -28.92 -11.15
C HIS A 372 -22.92 -27.46 -11.63
N VAL A 373 -22.94 -27.26 -12.94
CA VAL A 373 -22.91 -25.93 -13.55
C VAL A 373 -24.14 -25.74 -14.43
N LEU A 374 -24.84 -24.64 -14.24
CA LEU A 374 -25.94 -24.17 -15.08
C LEU A 374 -25.51 -22.92 -15.83
N THR A 375 -25.97 -22.74 -17.05
CA THR A 375 -25.65 -21.58 -17.88
C THR A 375 -26.94 -20.86 -18.27
N PHE A 376 -26.95 -19.56 -18.07
CA PHE A 376 -28.06 -18.65 -18.38
C PHE A 376 -27.61 -17.62 -19.41
N ASP A 377 -28.47 -17.30 -20.36
CA ASP A 377 -28.26 -16.17 -21.25
C ASP A 377 -28.86 -14.92 -20.61
N VAL A 378 -28.06 -13.89 -20.51
CA VAL A 378 -28.44 -12.56 -19.95
C VAL A 378 -28.26 -11.51 -21.03
N THR A 379 -29.24 -10.61 -21.16
CA THR A 379 -29.25 -9.54 -22.14
C THR A 379 -29.63 -8.23 -21.49
N VAL A 380 -28.97 -7.14 -21.88
CA VAL A 380 -29.25 -5.77 -21.46
C VAL A 380 -30.10 -5.09 -22.51
N GLU A 381 -31.16 -4.40 -22.09
CA GLU A 381 -31.98 -3.58 -22.99
C GLU A 381 -31.25 -2.29 -23.38
N SER A 382 -31.56 -1.77 -24.56
CA SER A 382 -30.98 -0.50 -25.04
C SER A 382 -31.39 0.75 -24.23
N SER A 383 -32.35 0.59 -23.34
CA SER A 383 -32.81 1.64 -22.41
C SER A 383 -31.89 1.82 -21.17
N VAL A 384 -30.98 0.89 -20.91
CA VAL A 384 -30.05 0.96 -19.81
C VAL A 384 -28.87 1.85 -20.16
N ASP A 385 -28.57 2.82 -19.32
CA ASP A 385 -27.47 3.75 -19.53
C ASP A 385 -26.10 3.04 -19.49
N PRO A 386 -25.26 3.22 -20.51
CA PRO A 386 -23.88 2.73 -20.46
C PRO A 386 -23.10 3.31 -19.27
N GLY A 387 -22.37 2.43 -18.59
CA GLY A 387 -21.64 2.77 -17.36
C GLY A 387 -22.38 2.33 -16.07
N ALA A 388 -23.67 2.01 -16.15
CA ALA A 388 -24.42 1.54 -14.99
C ALA A 388 -23.85 0.22 -14.46
N THR A 389 -23.49 0.20 -13.18
CA THR A 389 -23.02 -1.00 -12.46
C THR A 389 -24.15 -1.59 -11.65
N ALA A 390 -24.20 -2.91 -11.55
CA ALA A 390 -25.24 -3.64 -10.83
C ALA A 390 -24.74 -5.04 -10.43
N ARG A 391 -25.64 -5.85 -9.84
CA ARG A 391 -25.34 -7.27 -9.53
C ARG A 391 -26.36 -8.20 -10.18
N ILE A 392 -25.88 -9.32 -10.71
CA ILE A 392 -26.72 -10.48 -11.03
C ILE A 392 -26.75 -11.36 -9.79
N VAL A 393 -27.94 -11.72 -9.33
CA VAL A 393 -28.14 -12.56 -8.16
C VAL A 393 -28.67 -13.91 -8.57
N ALA A 394 -28.00 -14.99 -8.16
CA ALA A 394 -28.50 -16.35 -8.33
C ALA A 394 -29.14 -16.82 -7.01
N THR A 395 -30.35 -17.34 -7.10
CA THR A 395 -31.09 -17.96 -6.00
C THR A 395 -31.21 -19.45 -6.26
N LEU A 396 -30.58 -20.26 -5.39
CA LEU A 396 -30.75 -21.73 -5.37
C LEU A 396 -31.77 -22.10 -4.29
N THR A 397 -32.85 -22.81 -4.71
CA THR A 397 -33.76 -23.44 -3.75
C THR A 397 -33.59 -24.97 -3.90
N ALA A 398 -33.17 -25.63 -2.81
CA ALA A 398 -32.89 -27.07 -2.77
C ALA A 398 -33.62 -27.70 -1.56
N GLY A 399 -34.66 -28.49 -1.81
CA GLY A 399 -35.55 -28.94 -0.76
C GLY A 399 -36.27 -27.78 -0.06
N SER A 400 -36.12 -27.63 1.24
CA SER A 400 -36.66 -26.52 2.05
C SER A 400 -35.65 -25.38 2.25
N SER A 401 -34.45 -25.48 1.73
CA SER A 401 -33.37 -24.54 1.94
C SER A 401 -33.17 -23.61 0.74
N THR A 402 -32.86 -22.34 0.99
CA THR A 402 -32.61 -21.35 -0.05
C THR A 402 -31.32 -20.60 0.25
N GLY A 403 -30.55 -20.33 -0.79
CA GLY A 403 -29.35 -19.50 -0.68
C GLY A 403 -29.18 -18.63 -1.90
N THR A 404 -28.62 -17.44 -1.70
CA THR A 404 -28.34 -16.47 -2.74
C THR A 404 -26.86 -16.19 -2.84
N SER A 405 -26.35 -15.99 -4.05
CA SER A 405 -25.01 -15.46 -4.31
C SER A 405 -25.08 -14.47 -5.47
N SER A 406 -24.08 -13.64 -5.67
CA SER A 406 -24.13 -12.62 -6.71
C SER A 406 -22.76 -12.24 -7.25
N ALA A 407 -22.75 -11.77 -8.49
CA ALA A 407 -21.57 -11.20 -9.13
C ALA A 407 -21.84 -9.76 -9.62
N PRO A 408 -20.84 -8.87 -9.56
CA PRO A 408 -20.93 -7.53 -10.12
C PRO A 408 -20.93 -7.60 -11.65
N VAL A 409 -21.68 -6.72 -12.29
CA VAL A 409 -21.76 -6.54 -13.75
C VAL A 409 -21.90 -5.07 -14.10
N ARG A 410 -21.61 -4.73 -15.35
CA ARG A 410 -21.72 -3.37 -15.88
C ARG A 410 -22.38 -3.35 -17.24
N ALA A 411 -23.33 -2.46 -17.45
CA ALA A 411 -23.80 -2.12 -18.79
C ALA A 411 -22.73 -1.30 -19.50
N ALA A 412 -22.35 -1.66 -20.72
CA ALA A 412 -21.33 -0.96 -21.48
C ALA A 412 -21.90 -0.43 -22.81
N GLY A 413 -21.39 0.71 -23.24
CA GLY A 413 -21.58 1.19 -24.60
C GLY A 413 -20.85 0.30 -25.60
N ALA A 414 -21.35 0.20 -26.84
CA ALA A 414 -20.66 -0.54 -27.89
C ALA A 414 -19.21 -0.05 -28.10
N LEU A 415 -19.03 1.29 -28.12
CA LEU A 415 -17.73 1.95 -27.98
C LEU A 415 -17.77 2.82 -26.73
N GLU A 416 -16.67 2.84 -25.99
CA GLU A 416 -16.43 3.78 -24.90
C GLU A 416 -15.05 4.38 -25.04
N THR A 417 -14.95 5.63 -24.60
CA THR A 417 -13.71 6.41 -24.63
C THR A 417 -13.20 6.59 -23.21
N SER A 418 -11.92 6.35 -23.01
CA SER A 418 -11.18 6.67 -21.79
C SER A 418 -9.95 7.49 -22.15
N ILE A 419 -9.35 8.14 -21.16
CA ILE A 419 -7.99 8.64 -21.31
C ILE A 419 -7.00 7.49 -21.21
N GLU A 420 -5.81 7.65 -21.78
CA GLU A 420 -4.68 6.79 -21.48
C GLU A 420 -4.38 6.93 -19.98
N PRO A 421 -4.44 5.84 -19.21
CA PRO A 421 -4.25 5.91 -17.77
C PRO A 421 -2.79 6.20 -17.44
N LEU A 422 -2.57 6.77 -16.26
CA LEU A 422 -1.25 6.79 -15.62
C LEU A 422 -0.71 5.36 -15.54
N GLU A 423 0.61 5.20 -15.52
CA GLU A 423 1.25 3.90 -15.59
C GLU A 423 0.81 2.97 -14.45
N GLU A 424 0.78 3.47 -13.21
CA GLU A 424 0.32 2.72 -12.03
C GLU A 424 -1.14 2.24 -12.14
N ILE A 425 -1.99 3.04 -12.78
CA ILE A 425 -3.39 2.66 -13.04
C ILE A 425 -3.48 1.62 -14.16
N ARG A 426 -2.64 1.75 -15.20
CA ARG A 426 -2.53 0.76 -16.27
C ARG A 426 -2.10 -0.60 -15.72
N GLU A 427 -1.07 -0.63 -14.89
CA GLU A 427 -0.57 -1.84 -14.23
C GLU A 427 -1.64 -2.51 -13.36
N PHE A 428 -2.41 -1.71 -12.61
CA PHE A 428 -3.55 -2.21 -11.84
C PHE A 428 -4.63 -2.83 -12.75
N ARG A 429 -5.00 -2.15 -13.85
CA ARG A 429 -5.99 -2.66 -14.82
C ARG A 429 -5.53 -3.91 -15.54
N ASP A 430 -4.25 -4.02 -15.88
CA ASP A 430 -3.66 -5.23 -16.49
C ASP A 430 -3.72 -6.40 -15.49
N TRP A 431 -3.51 -6.13 -14.21
CA TRP A 431 -3.66 -7.13 -13.15
C TRP A 431 -5.11 -7.59 -12.99
N THR A 432 -6.08 -6.69 -12.96
CA THR A 432 -7.51 -7.03 -12.87
C THR A 432 -7.99 -7.81 -14.10
N GLU A 433 -7.54 -7.45 -15.31
CA GLU A 433 -7.87 -8.17 -16.54
C GLU A 433 -7.29 -9.59 -16.54
N ARG A 434 -6.04 -9.76 -16.13
CA ARG A 434 -5.38 -11.07 -16.05
C ARG A 434 -6.09 -12.03 -15.09
N LEU A 435 -6.68 -11.53 -14.02
CA LEU A 435 -7.34 -12.34 -12.99
C LEU A 435 -8.88 -12.37 -13.11
N ASP A 436 -9.45 -11.78 -14.15
CA ASP A 436 -10.91 -11.64 -14.35
C ASP A 436 -11.61 -10.88 -13.21
N LEU A 437 -10.93 -9.84 -12.69
CA LEU A 437 -11.39 -8.98 -11.59
C LEU A 437 -11.72 -7.56 -12.05
N ARG A 438 -12.11 -7.37 -13.31
CA ARG A 438 -12.31 -6.05 -13.93
C ARG A 438 -13.35 -5.17 -13.23
N HIS A 439 -14.21 -5.71 -12.40
CA HIS A 439 -15.10 -4.91 -11.56
C HIS A 439 -14.31 -4.00 -10.59
N LEU A 440 -13.07 -4.35 -10.25
CA LEU A 440 -12.19 -3.53 -9.41
C LEU A 440 -11.65 -2.29 -10.13
N ASP A 441 -11.70 -2.24 -11.47
CA ASP A 441 -11.31 -1.06 -12.24
C ASP A 441 -12.13 0.18 -11.86
N ALA A 442 -13.33 -0.02 -11.33
CA ALA A 442 -14.16 1.07 -10.80
C ALA A 442 -13.59 1.74 -9.55
N LEU A 443 -12.60 1.13 -8.89
CA LEU A 443 -11.93 1.70 -7.72
C LEU A 443 -10.90 2.79 -8.10
N VAL A 444 -10.38 2.76 -9.32
CA VAL A 444 -9.34 3.69 -9.76
C VAL A 444 -9.93 4.81 -10.62
N PRO A 445 -9.60 6.08 -10.35
CA PRO A 445 -10.08 7.19 -11.15
C PRO A 445 -9.38 7.23 -12.52
N GLU A 446 -10.04 7.81 -13.51
CA GLU A 446 -9.37 8.28 -14.71
C GLU A 446 -8.85 9.69 -14.43
N LEU A 447 -7.55 9.86 -14.37
CA LEU A 447 -6.96 11.14 -14.00
C LEU A 447 -5.64 11.41 -14.74
N PHE A 448 -5.33 12.69 -14.89
CA PHE A 448 -4.07 13.21 -15.41
C PHE A 448 -3.77 14.58 -14.81
N ALA A 449 -2.52 15.01 -14.87
CA ALA A 449 -2.13 16.34 -14.41
C ALA A 449 -1.76 17.26 -15.60
N ILE A 450 -1.97 18.55 -15.43
CA ILE A 450 -1.56 19.61 -16.36
C ILE A 450 -1.01 20.80 -15.58
N GLY A 451 0.08 21.39 -16.05
CA GLY A 451 0.62 22.62 -15.47
C GLY A 451 -0.24 23.84 -15.78
N GLN A 452 -0.34 24.76 -14.84
CA GLN A 452 -1.01 26.05 -15.00
C GLN A 452 -0.39 26.83 -16.16
N GLY A 453 -1.23 27.31 -17.12
CA GLY A 453 -0.78 27.98 -18.32
C GLY A 453 -0.10 27.07 -19.36
N ARG A 454 -0.16 25.74 -19.21
CA ARG A 454 0.51 24.78 -20.09
C ARG A 454 -0.47 24.01 -20.96
N SER A 455 0.09 23.29 -21.92
CA SER A 455 -0.59 22.31 -22.74
C SER A 455 -0.03 20.91 -22.48
N ARG A 456 -0.90 19.90 -22.66
CA ARG A 456 -0.49 18.50 -22.58
C ARG A 456 -1.15 17.71 -23.71
N ASP A 457 -0.37 16.86 -24.35
CA ASP A 457 -0.86 15.81 -25.22
C ASP A 457 -1.49 14.72 -24.35
N LEU A 458 -2.80 14.51 -24.52
CA LEU A 458 -3.56 13.51 -23.79
C LEU A 458 -3.88 12.33 -24.71
N GLY A 459 -3.36 11.17 -24.40
CA GLY A 459 -3.72 9.92 -25.05
C GLY A 459 -5.18 9.58 -24.77
N ILE A 460 -5.91 9.20 -25.81
CA ILE A 460 -7.32 8.83 -25.78
C ILE A 460 -7.46 7.41 -26.32
N VAL A 461 -8.04 6.52 -25.53
CA VAL A 461 -8.29 5.12 -25.91
C VAL A 461 -9.78 4.91 -26.13
N VAL A 462 -10.16 4.46 -27.34
CA VAL A 462 -11.52 4.06 -27.68
C VAL A 462 -11.59 2.53 -27.69
N ARG A 463 -12.35 1.93 -26.79
CA ARG A 463 -12.50 0.45 -26.68
C ARG A 463 -13.85 0.02 -27.24
N ASN A 464 -13.84 -1.06 -28.03
CA ASN A 464 -15.04 -1.71 -28.55
C ASN A 464 -15.40 -2.91 -27.66
N TYR A 465 -16.49 -2.81 -26.92
CA TYR A 465 -17.01 -3.88 -26.06
C TYR A 465 -17.96 -4.83 -26.81
N SER A 466 -18.38 -4.47 -28.03
CA SER A 466 -19.32 -5.26 -28.82
C SER A 466 -18.64 -6.42 -29.55
N ASN A 467 -19.43 -7.38 -30.00
CA ASN A 467 -19.00 -8.58 -30.73
C ASN A 467 -18.73 -8.35 -32.22
N ARG A 468 -18.82 -7.12 -32.72
CA ARG A 468 -18.59 -6.72 -34.13
C ARG A 468 -17.80 -5.42 -34.21
N ALA A 469 -17.19 -5.16 -35.37
CA ALA A 469 -16.51 -3.90 -35.64
C ALA A 469 -17.48 -2.72 -35.59
N ARG A 470 -17.08 -1.61 -34.99
CA ARG A 470 -17.86 -0.38 -34.81
C ARG A 470 -17.07 0.83 -35.20
N ALA A 471 -17.80 1.88 -35.59
CA ALA A 471 -17.23 3.22 -35.78
C ALA A 471 -18.13 4.24 -35.08
N GLY A 472 -17.54 5.26 -34.52
CA GLY A 472 -18.26 6.26 -33.75
C GLY A 472 -17.64 7.67 -33.86
N ARG A 473 -18.15 8.55 -33.04
CA ARG A 473 -17.66 9.93 -32.85
C ARG A 473 -17.43 10.16 -31.36
N VAL A 474 -16.32 10.79 -31.05
CA VAL A 474 -15.98 11.26 -29.70
C VAL A 474 -16.10 12.78 -29.66
N GLU A 475 -16.66 13.28 -28.55
CA GLU A 475 -16.67 14.69 -28.18
C GLU A 475 -16.03 14.81 -26.79
N ILE A 476 -15.09 15.74 -26.65
CA ILE A 476 -14.39 16.03 -25.38
C ILE A 476 -14.81 17.41 -24.91
N ARG A 477 -15.32 17.49 -23.68
CA ARG A 477 -15.73 18.73 -23.06
C ARG A 477 -14.86 19.01 -21.86
N VAL A 478 -14.29 20.20 -21.83
CA VAL A 478 -13.44 20.68 -20.72
C VAL A 478 -14.10 21.88 -20.05
N PRO A 479 -13.79 22.16 -18.77
CA PRO A 479 -14.33 23.32 -18.06
C PRO A 479 -13.86 24.66 -18.63
N GLU A 480 -14.49 25.75 -18.16
CA GLU A 480 -14.04 27.11 -18.45
C GLU A 480 -12.59 27.31 -17.98
N GLY A 481 -11.79 28.01 -18.79
CA GLY A 481 -10.35 28.20 -18.55
C GLY A 481 -9.48 27.10 -19.14
N PHE A 482 -10.08 26.14 -19.87
CA PHE A 482 -9.36 25.09 -20.60
C PHE A 482 -9.88 24.97 -22.05
N SER A 483 -9.08 24.37 -22.92
CA SER A 483 -9.47 23.98 -24.27
C SER A 483 -9.00 22.59 -24.63
N ALA A 484 -9.70 21.92 -25.54
CA ALA A 484 -9.34 20.63 -26.12
C ALA A 484 -9.21 20.77 -27.65
N GLU A 485 -8.15 20.26 -28.27
CA GLU A 485 -7.93 20.28 -29.71
C GLU A 485 -7.45 18.92 -30.23
N PRO A 486 -8.16 18.23 -31.12
CA PRO A 486 -9.52 18.58 -31.56
C PRO A 486 -10.59 18.28 -30.50
N PRO A 487 -11.62 19.11 -30.32
CA PRO A 487 -12.69 18.85 -29.35
C PRO A 487 -13.61 17.70 -29.77
N THR A 488 -13.56 17.29 -31.04
CA THR A 488 -14.33 16.17 -31.57
C THR A 488 -13.58 15.48 -32.70
N PHE A 489 -13.69 14.15 -32.75
CA PHE A 489 -13.08 13.33 -33.80
C PHE A 489 -13.90 12.06 -34.11
N LYS A 490 -13.60 11.40 -35.23
CA LYS A 490 -14.13 10.08 -35.58
C LYS A 490 -13.18 8.99 -35.09
N THR A 491 -13.72 7.93 -34.52
CA THR A 491 -12.92 6.81 -33.99
C THR A 491 -12.22 5.97 -35.08
N GLY A 492 -12.62 6.11 -36.33
CA GLY A 492 -12.34 5.07 -37.33
C GLY A 492 -13.13 3.79 -37.02
N THR A 493 -12.81 2.71 -37.73
CA THR A 493 -13.42 1.40 -37.48
C THR A 493 -12.60 0.65 -36.43
N VAL A 494 -13.19 0.41 -35.26
CA VAL A 494 -12.58 -0.34 -34.16
C VAL A 494 -13.04 -1.80 -34.24
N PRO A 495 -12.13 -2.79 -34.36
CA PRO A 495 -12.48 -4.21 -34.39
C PRO A 495 -13.26 -4.66 -33.14
N ALA A 496 -13.99 -5.76 -33.23
CA ALA A 496 -14.66 -6.37 -32.08
C ALA A 496 -13.65 -6.67 -30.95
N GLY A 497 -13.93 -6.21 -29.73
CA GLY A 497 -13.04 -6.37 -28.58
C GLY A 497 -11.72 -5.58 -28.64
N GLY A 498 -11.49 -4.82 -29.72
CA GLY A 498 -10.26 -4.09 -29.95
C GLY A 498 -10.31 -2.65 -29.44
N THR A 499 -9.19 -1.92 -29.61
CA THR A 499 -9.00 -0.53 -29.25
C THR A 499 -8.57 0.32 -30.46
N ALA A 500 -8.77 1.63 -30.37
CA ALA A 500 -8.15 2.64 -31.23
C ALA A 500 -7.63 3.77 -30.36
N GLU A 501 -6.46 4.28 -30.72
CA GLU A 501 -5.78 5.35 -30.00
C GLU A 501 -5.88 6.67 -30.79
N HIS A 502 -6.02 7.74 -30.06
CA HIS A 502 -6.07 9.12 -30.57
C HIS A 502 -5.32 10.03 -29.60
N THR A 503 -4.92 11.21 -30.07
CA THR A 503 -4.32 12.23 -29.22
C THR A 503 -5.14 13.51 -29.27
N VAL A 504 -5.32 14.15 -28.13
CA VAL A 504 -5.97 15.45 -27.98
C VAL A 504 -5.10 16.33 -27.12
N VAL A 505 -4.87 17.55 -27.57
CA VAL A 505 -4.13 18.54 -26.78
C VAL A 505 -5.09 19.24 -25.83
N ILE A 506 -4.83 19.13 -24.54
CA ILE A 506 -5.54 19.91 -23.52
C ILE A 506 -4.66 21.09 -23.13
N THR A 507 -5.25 22.29 -23.07
CA THR A 507 -4.53 23.52 -22.70
C THR A 507 -5.25 24.24 -21.57
N ASN A 508 -4.52 24.63 -20.52
CA ASN A 508 -5.02 25.62 -19.57
C ASN A 508 -4.87 27.03 -20.21
N THR A 509 -5.98 27.64 -20.57
CA THR A 509 -6.05 28.95 -21.29
C THR A 509 -6.21 30.14 -20.36
N ASN A 510 -6.37 29.89 -19.04
CA ASN A 510 -6.54 30.93 -18.04
C ASN A 510 -5.70 30.58 -16.80
N GLU A 511 -4.56 31.23 -16.67
CA GLU A 511 -3.66 31.09 -15.52
C GLU A 511 -4.26 31.60 -14.20
N GLY A 512 -5.39 32.29 -14.23
CA GLY A 512 -6.14 32.68 -13.02
C GLY A 512 -6.93 31.53 -12.36
N VAL A 513 -7.01 30.36 -13.02
CA VAL A 513 -7.63 29.17 -12.42
C VAL A 513 -6.76 28.65 -11.26
N PRO A 514 -7.31 28.52 -10.04
CA PRO A 514 -6.53 28.14 -8.89
C PRO A 514 -6.07 26.67 -8.96
N THR A 515 -4.85 26.44 -8.52
CA THR A 515 -4.21 25.12 -8.46
C THR A 515 -4.35 24.47 -7.10
N ALA A 516 -4.15 23.19 -7.04
CA ALA A 516 -3.95 22.38 -5.82
C ALA A 516 -4.94 22.72 -4.69
N ASN A 517 -4.43 22.81 -3.46
CA ASN A 517 -5.22 23.07 -2.26
C ASN A 517 -5.84 24.46 -2.17
N ARG A 518 -5.56 25.36 -3.12
CA ARG A 518 -6.13 26.73 -3.16
C ARG A 518 -7.47 26.80 -3.88
N ALA A 519 -7.87 25.72 -4.56
CA ALA A 519 -9.18 25.63 -5.22
C ALA A 519 -10.19 24.91 -4.31
N GLU A 520 -11.46 25.31 -4.36
CA GLU A 520 -12.56 24.62 -3.64
C GLU A 520 -12.67 23.14 -4.00
N ASN A 521 -12.34 22.79 -5.26
CA ASN A 521 -12.34 21.42 -5.77
C ASN A 521 -10.96 20.71 -5.62
N GLY A 522 -10.05 21.22 -4.80
CA GLY A 522 -8.70 20.67 -4.61
C GLY A 522 -7.83 20.69 -5.88
N GLY A 523 -8.09 21.59 -6.83
CA GLY A 523 -7.39 21.66 -8.11
C GLY A 523 -7.80 20.58 -9.11
N SER A 524 -8.91 19.89 -8.87
CA SER A 524 -9.43 18.81 -9.72
C SER A 524 -10.57 19.29 -10.59
N TRP A 525 -10.50 19.03 -11.88
CA TRP A 525 -11.44 19.53 -12.90
C TRP A 525 -12.00 18.36 -13.73
N PRO A 526 -13.32 18.29 -14.00
CA PRO A 526 -13.89 17.20 -14.80
C PRO A 526 -13.60 17.42 -16.29
N VAL A 527 -13.24 16.35 -16.98
CA VAL A 527 -13.18 16.25 -18.43
C VAL A 527 -14.18 15.21 -18.88
N GLU A 528 -15.20 15.64 -19.65
CA GLU A 528 -16.25 14.73 -20.10
C GLU A 528 -15.88 14.12 -21.45
N LEU A 529 -16.00 12.80 -21.57
CA LEU A 529 -15.74 12.01 -22.77
C LEU A 529 -17.07 11.40 -23.24
N LEU A 530 -17.61 11.92 -24.33
CA LEU A 530 -18.87 11.45 -24.92
C LEU A 530 -18.60 10.65 -26.18
N THR A 531 -19.00 9.38 -26.19
CA THR A 531 -18.85 8.49 -27.35
C THR A 531 -20.19 8.18 -27.95
N SER A 532 -20.41 8.48 -29.23
CA SER A 532 -21.67 8.24 -29.92
C SER A 532 -21.50 7.18 -31.02
N VAL A 533 -22.37 6.14 -31.01
CA VAL A 533 -22.39 5.03 -31.96
C VAL A 533 -23.84 4.68 -32.29
N ASP A 534 -24.21 4.65 -33.55
CA ASP A 534 -25.53 4.23 -34.03
C ASP A 534 -26.75 4.90 -33.34
N GLY A 535 -26.52 6.14 -32.82
CA GLY A 535 -27.55 6.90 -32.09
C GLY A 535 -27.60 6.68 -30.59
N ALA A 536 -26.81 5.76 -30.05
CA ALA A 536 -26.57 5.61 -28.62
C ALA A 536 -25.33 6.40 -28.20
N SER A 537 -25.28 6.83 -26.95
CA SER A 537 -24.13 7.57 -26.38
C SER A 537 -23.68 6.94 -25.07
N ALA A 538 -22.38 6.80 -24.90
CA ALA A 538 -21.73 6.50 -23.64
C ALA A 538 -21.03 7.76 -23.12
N HIS A 539 -21.10 7.96 -21.80
CA HIS A 539 -20.49 9.09 -21.11
C HIS A 539 -19.53 8.61 -20.05
N ARG A 540 -18.29 9.14 -20.06
CA ARG A 540 -17.28 8.92 -19.01
C ARG A 540 -16.71 10.28 -18.58
N THR A 541 -16.22 10.33 -17.36
CA THR A 541 -15.58 11.52 -16.82
C THR A 541 -14.18 11.16 -16.34
N ALA A 542 -13.19 11.90 -16.84
CA ALA A 542 -11.84 11.90 -16.30
C ALA A 542 -11.63 13.11 -15.40
N THR A 543 -10.68 13.01 -14.48
CA THR A 543 -10.27 14.10 -13.60
C THR A 543 -8.97 14.70 -14.08
N MET A 544 -8.96 16.00 -14.34
CA MET A 544 -7.77 16.78 -14.66
C MET A 544 -7.30 17.51 -13.39
N ASN A 545 -6.07 17.25 -12.96
CA ASN A 545 -5.44 17.94 -11.83
C ASN A 545 -4.60 19.11 -12.35
N LEU A 546 -4.95 20.33 -11.96
CA LEU A 546 -4.19 21.52 -12.30
C LEU A 546 -3.09 21.74 -11.25
N VAL A 547 -1.85 21.53 -11.64
CA VAL A 547 -0.68 21.73 -10.78
C VAL A 547 0.01 23.07 -11.07
N PRO A 548 0.70 23.67 -10.09
CA PRO A 548 1.47 24.90 -10.35
C PRO A 548 2.56 24.64 -11.39
N SER A 549 2.91 25.65 -12.18
CA SER A 549 3.99 25.54 -13.16
C SER A 549 4.89 26.75 -13.20
N ARG A 550 6.12 26.57 -13.69
CA ARG A 550 7.11 27.64 -13.87
C ARG A 550 7.99 27.37 -15.09
N VAL A 551 8.31 28.44 -15.85
CA VAL A 551 9.41 28.43 -16.81
C VAL A 551 10.68 28.79 -16.06
N ILE A 552 11.70 27.98 -16.21
CA ILE A 552 13.00 28.18 -15.58
C ILE A 552 13.96 28.73 -16.64
N VAL A 553 14.61 29.83 -16.30
CA VAL A 553 15.55 30.53 -17.19
C VAL A 553 16.97 30.05 -16.91
N ARG A 554 17.73 29.82 -17.95
CA ARG A 554 19.16 29.42 -17.85
C ARG A 554 19.98 30.51 -17.20
N ALA A 555 20.90 30.14 -16.32
CA ALA A 555 21.90 31.06 -15.76
C ALA A 555 23.14 31.16 -16.66
N GLU A 556 23.67 32.37 -16.80
CA GLU A 556 24.98 32.68 -17.41
C GLU A 556 25.64 33.84 -16.64
N PRO A 557 26.69 33.60 -15.86
CA PRO A 557 27.35 32.32 -15.56
C PRO A 557 26.53 31.43 -14.60
N SER A 558 26.93 30.15 -14.50
CA SER A 558 26.38 29.19 -13.52
C SER A 558 26.56 29.71 -12.10
N PRO A 559 25.59 29.44 -11.16
CA PRO A 559 25.70 29.86 -9.79
C PRO A 559 26.91 29.28 -9.06
N HIS A 560 27.44 30.03 -8.10
CA HIS A 560 28.47 29.55 -7.18
C HIS A 560 27.81 29.11 -5.88
N ILE A 561 27.99 27.87 -5.50
CA ILE A 561 27.31 27.28 -4.34
C ILE A 561 27.99 27.75 -3.04
N ASP A 562 27.53 28.85 -2.49
CA ASP A 562 28.04 29.45 -1.23
C ASP A 562 26.95 29.79 -0.20
N GLY A 563 25.68 29.52 -0.55
CA GLY A 563 24.53 29.80 0.31
C GLY A 563 24.10 31.27 0.29
N ILE A 564 24.52 32.04 -0.73
CA ILE A 564 24.20 33.45 -0.88
C ILE A 564 23.74 33.70 -2.31
N ARG A 565 22.54 34.17 -2.52
CA ARG A 565 22.05 34.52 -3.86
C ARG A 565 22.76 35.75 -4.42
N GLY A 566 23.66 35.54 -5.35
CA GLY A 566 24.33 36.63 -6.10
C GLY A 566 23.38 37.40 -7.02
N GLU A 567 23.76 38.63 -7.40
CA GLU A 567 22.90 39.60 -8.13
C GLU A 567 22.54 39.08 -9.52
N ASN A 568 22.85 38.14 -10.15
CA ASN A 568 22.43 37.65 -11.47
C ASN A 568 22.48 36.12 -11.58
N GLU A 569 22.66 35.43 -10.50
CA GLU A 569 22.81 33.97 -10.51
C GLU A 569 21.48 33.25 -10.77
N TYR A 570 20.36 33.84 -10.32
CA TYR A 570 19.03 33.26 -10.45
C TYR A 570 18.12 34.26 -11.20
N PRO A 571 18.09 34.23 -12.53
CA PRO A 571 17.42 35.27 -13.33
C PRO A 571 15.87 35.14 -13.34
N GLY A 572 15.32 34.04 -12.83
CA GLY A 572 13.87 33.80 -12.86
C GLY A 572 13.11 34.46 -11.69
N GLU A 573 11.79 34.46 -11.79
CA GLU A 573 10.90 34.87 -10.71
C GLU A 573 10.83 33.81 -9.61
N PRO A 574 10.69 34.18 -8.34
CA PRO A 574 10.63 33.23 -7.25
C PRO A 574 9.37 32.33 -7.29
N ILE A 575 9.53 31.16 -6.76
CA ILE A 575 8.46 30.20 -6.49
C ILE A 575 8.07 30.34 -5.01
N PRO A 576 6.83 30.70 -4.66
CA PRO A 576 6.40 30.74 -3.27
C PRO A 576 6.23 29.31 -2.72
N VAL A 577 6.84 29.02 -1.58
CA VAL A 577 6.76 27.75 -0.84
C VAL A 577 6.18 28.07 0.54
N GLU A 578 4.85 28.19 0.61
CA GLU A 578 4.15 28.72 1.78
C GLU A 578 2.80 28.05 2.07
N THR A 579 2.35 27.15 1.18
CA THR A 579 1.04 26.52 1.31
C THR A 579 1.11 25.33 2.27
N ILE A 580 0.33 25.37 3.35
CA ILE A 580 0.25 24.27 4.32
C ILE A 580 -0.37 23.03 3.63
N TRP A 581 0.35 21.93 3.66
CA TRP A 581 -0.16 20.65 3.17
C TRP A 581 -0.40 19.62 4.28
N ASP A 582 0.33 19.72 5.39
CA ASP A 582 0.20 18.80 6.53
C ASP A 582 0.64 19.47 7.84
N GLY A 583 0.28 18.86 8.99
CA GLY A 583 0.63 19.36 10.32
C GLY A 583 -0.35 20.38 10.87
N ALA A 584 0.14 21.31 11.69
CA ALA A 584 -0.67 22.34 12.33
C ALA A 584 -1.13 23.41 11.33
N GLY A 585 -2.35 23.89 11.49
CA GLY A 585 -2.92 24.93 10.64
C GLY A 585 -3.99 24.41 9.67
N THR A 586 -4.45 25.30 8.80
CA THR A 586 -5.49 24.97 7.82
C THR A 586 -4.82 24.55 6.50
N LYS A 587 -5.05 23.32 6.05
CA LYS A 587 -4.56 22.87 4.74
C LYS A 587 -5.00 23.82 3.63
N GLY A 588 -4.08 24.15 2.72
CA GLY A 588 -4.28 25.12 1.67
C GLY A 588 -4.12 26.59 2.09
N GLY A 589 -3.98 26.88 3.38
CA GLY A 589 -3.67 28.17 3.95
C GLY A 589 -2.16 28.42 4.03
N THR A 590 -1.81 29.55 4.71
CA THR A 590 -0.43 29.93 5.05
C THR A 590 -0.27 29.99 6.55
N THR A 591 0.97 30.05 7.04
CA THR A 591 1.31 30.21 8.44
C THR A 591 2.24 31.42 8.63
N GLU A 592 2.31 31.95 9.84
CA GLU A 592 3.31 32.96 10.23
C GLU A 592 4.62 32.31 10.73
N SER A 593 4.61 31.01 11.06
CA SER A 593 5.76 30.25 11.57
C SER A 593 6.83 30.10 10.49
N VAL A 594 6.45 29.60 9.32
CA VAL A 594 7.39 29.34 8.22
C VAL A 594 6.85 29.79 6.86
N SER A 595 7.73 30.34 6.06
CA SER A 595 7.48 30.60 4.63
C SER A 595 8.79 30.63 3.86
N ALA A 596 8.75 30.39 2.54
CA ALA A 596 9.95 30.50 1.74
C ALA A 596 9.67 30.98 0.33
N GLN A 597 10.73 31.48 -0.27
CA GLN A 597 10.82 31.76 -1.70
C GLN A 597 11.96 30.96 -2.29
N SER A 598 11.71 30.29 -3.41
CA SER A 598 12.70 29.51 -4.14
C SER A 598 12.95 30.07 -5.52
N TRP A 599 14.19 30.13 -5.95
CA TRP A 599 14.61 30.45 -7.30
C TRP A 599 15.29 29.23 -7.91
N LEU A 600 14.91 28.93 -9.14
CA LEU A 600 15.49 27.84 -9.90
C LEU A 600 16.21 28.39 -11.12
N THR A 601 17.30 27.75 -11.47
CA THR A 601 18.02 27.94 -12.72
C THR A 601 18.74 26.68 -13.12
N PHE A 602 19.37 26.66 -14.30
CA PHE A 602 20.10 25.50 -14.80
C PHE A 602 21.20 25.93 -15.77
N ASP A 603 22.15 25.03 -15.97
CA ASP A 603 23.11 25.08 -17.08
C ASP A 603 23.02 23.78 -17.91
N ASP A 604 24.05 23.45 -18.69
CA ASP A 604 24.05 22.25 -19.53
C ASP A 604 24.11 20.93 -18.74
N GLU A 605 24.55 20.98 -17.48
CA GLU A 605 24.89 19.79 -16.69
C GLU A 605 24.11 19.70 -15.36
N ASN A 606 23.56 20.84 -14.88
CA ASN A 606 23.06 20.90 -13.50
C ASN A 606 21.75 21.70 -13.39
N LEU A 607 20.91 21.28 -12.43
CA LEU A 607 19.84 22.08 -11.87
C LEU A 607 20.35 22.77 -10.59
N TYR A 608 20.04 24.07 -10.46
CA TYR A 608 20.36 24.88 -9.29
C TYR A 608 19.08 25.34 -8.60
N VAL A 609 19.07 25.23 -7.27
CA VAL A 609 17.94 25.65 -6.43
C VAL A 609 18.49 26.56 -5.34
N PHE A 610 18.02 27.80 -5.30
CA PHE A 610 18.20 28.67 -4.15
C PHE A 610 16.88 28.81 -3.39
N LEU A 611 16.92 28.74 -2.08
CA LEU A 611 15.75 28.81 -1.20
C LEU A 611 16.07 29.77 -0.04
N SER A 612 15.23 30.78 0.16
CA SER A 612 15.27 31.65 1.33
C SER A 612 14.08 31.30 2.23
N VAL A 613 14.37 30.76 3.41
CA VAL A 613 13.38 30.31 4.40
C VAL A 613 13.33 31.33 5.53
N ALA A 614 12.16 31.87 5.76
CA ALA A 614 11.85 32.66 6.97
C ALA A 614 11.18 31.75 8.01
N ASP A 615 11.73 31.70 9.20
CA ASP A 615 11.32 30.78 10.26
C ASP A 615 11.64 31.41 11.61
N ASP A 616 10.75 31.31 12.59
CA ASP A 616 10.84 32.04 13.88
C ASP A 616 11.41 31.19 15.02
N VAL A 617 11.45 29.87 14.89
CA VAL A 617 11.97 28.93 15.90
C VAL A 617 12.88 27.90 15.28
N ARG A 618 14.13 27.86 15.73
CA ARG A 618 15.07 26.83 15.26
C ARG A 618 14.69 25.46 15.77
N GLY A 619 14.56 24.52 14.87
CA GLY A 619 14.33 23.13 15.19
C GLY A 619 15.47 22.46 15.97
N THR A 620 15.24 21.28 16.47
CA THR A 620 16.25 20.50 17.18
C THR A 620 17.42 20.16 16.27
N ILE A 621 18.64 20.41 16.73
CA ILE A 621 19.85 20.04 16.01
C ILE A 621 20.08 18.53 16.15
N LEU A 622 19.99 17.81 15.04
CA LEU A 622 20.26 16.37 14.99
C LEU A 622 21.76 16.07 15.02
N PRO A 623 22.18 14.89 15.50
CA PRO A 623 23.56 14.42 15.39
C PRO A 623 24.05 14.41 13.94
N ILE A 624 25.35 14.57 13.71
CA ILE A 624 25.94 14.73 12.37
C ILE A 624 25.77 13.52 11.45
N ASP A 625 25.57 12.36 12.03
CA ASP A 625 25.33 11.09 11.36
C ASP A 625 23.86 10.75 11.18
N ASP A 626 22.95 11.61 11.67
CA ASP A 626 21.51 11.41 11.63
C ASP A 626 20.87 12.21 10.49
N ASN A 627 21.18 11.86 9.27
CA ASN A 627 20.66 12.52 8.07
C ASN A 627 19.34 11.92 7.54
N LYS A 628 18.66 11.09 8.35
CA LYS A 628 17.43 10.40 7.95
C LYS A 628 16.16 10.94 8.60
N ARG A 629 16.26 11.78 9.65
CA ARG A 629 15.10 12.24 10.41
C ARG A 629 14.70 13.67 10.09
N GLN A 630 14.65 14.03 8.79
CA GLN A 630 14.31 15.39 8.33
C GLN A 630 13.01 15.93 8.95
N ARG A 631 12.03 15.07 9.19
CA ARG A 631 10.73 15.45 9.75
C ARG A 631 10.77 15.84 11.24
N ARG A 632 11.91 15.68 11.91
CA ARG A 632 12.09 16.00 13.33
C ARG A 632 12.84 17.28 13.58
N THR A 633 13.17 18.00 12.53
CA THR A 633 13.89 19.26 12.58
C THR A 633 13.47 20.13 11.40
N ASP A 634 13.94 21.36 11.35
CA ASP A 634 13.80 22.17 10.16
C ASP A 634 14.54 21.51 9.02
N SER A 635 13.84 21.34 7.91
CA SER A 635 14.42 20.70 6.74
C SER A 635 13.67 21.04 5.46
N VAL A 636 14.37 20.89 4.36
CA VAL A 636 13.84 21.06 3.02
C VAL A 636 13.90 19.72 2.29
N GLU A 637 12.83 19.33 1.66
CA GLU A 637 12.80 18.19 0.75
C GLU A 637 12.65 18.70 -0.69
N ILE A 638 13.57 18.31 -1.58
CA ILE A 638 13.57 18.62 -3.01
C ILE A 638 13.21 17.38 -3.78
N TYR A 639 12.25 17.49 -4.66
CA TYR A 639 11.69 16.41 -5.48
C TYR A 639 11.86 16.74 -6.95
N VAL A 640 12.38 15.81 -7.72
CA VAL A 640 12.53 15.92 -9.18
C VAL A 640 12.05 14.66 -9.85
N ASP A 641 11.09 14.80 -10.76
CA ASP A 641 10.71 13.79 -11.74
C ASP A 641 11.24 14.25 -13.09
N PRO A 642 12.31 13.65 -13.62
CA PRO A 642 12.99 14.16 -14.81
C PRO A 642 12.09 14.28 -16.04
N ARG A 643 11.08 13.43 -16.16
CA ARG A 643 10.19 13.36 -17.31
C ARG A 643 8.75 13.85 -17.04
N GLY A 644 8.37 14.03 -15.78
CA GLY A 644 6.97 14.30 -15.39
C GLY A 644 6.04 13.12 -15.63
N THR A 645 6.57 11.89 -15.70
CA THR A 645 5.83 10.65 -15.98
C THR A 645 6.16 9.51 -15.03
N ALA A 646 6.86 9.77 -13.92
CA ALA A 646 7.24 8.74 -12.96
C ALA A 646 6.02 8.03 -12.38
N ALA A 647 6.03 6.70 -12.47
CA ALA A 647 5.00 5.82 -11.91
C ALA A 647 5.25 5.48 -10.44
N ASN A 648 6.47 5.69 -9.96
CA ASN A 648 6.85 5.42 -8.57
C ASN A 648 8.08 6.23 -8.16
N THR A 649 8.36 6.25 -6.86
CA THR A 649 9.46 7.05 -6.31
C THR A 649 10.86 6.54 -6.66
N ALA A 650 11.01 5.32 -7.18
CA ALA A 650 12.30 4.85 -7.70
C ALA A 650 12.69 5.54 -9.02
N GLN A 651 11.72 6.12 -9.73
CA GLN A 651 11.93 6.89 -10.96
C GLN A 651 12.13 8.39 -10.71
N THR A 652 12.24 8.79 -9.45
CA THR A 652 12.38 10.18 -9.03
C THR A 652 13.68 10.40 -8.25
N PHE A 653 14.11 11.66 -8.18
CA PHE A 653 15.19 12.09 -7.32
C PHE A 653 14.60 12.86 -6.14
N ILE A 654 14.89 12.42 -4.92
CA ILE A 654 14.43 13.07 -3.71
C ILE A 654 15.63 13.28 -2.77
N ALA A 655 15.80 14.50 -2.27
CA ALA A 655 16.82 14.84 -1.30
C ALA A 655 16.22 15.63 -0.12
N GLY A 656 16.48 15.18 1.10
CA GLY A 656 16.15 15.89 2.32
C GLY A 656 17.38 16.61 2.87
N ILE A 657 17.27 17.91 3.15
CA ILE A 657 18.37 18.76 3.57
C ILE A 657 18.03 19.41 4.89
N MET A 658 18.83 19.15 5.92
CA MET A 658 18.79 19.82 7.20
C MET A 658 19.78 21.00 7.18
N PRO A 659 19.40 22.23 7.60
CA PRO A 659 20.25 23.41 7.47
C PRO A 659 21.52 23.35 8.36
N SER A 660 21.48 22.62 9.46
CA SER A 660 22.65 22.44 10.33
C SER A 660 22.58 21.14 11.11
N MET A 661 23.73 20.46 11.27
CA MET A 661 23.85 19.20 11.97
C MET A 661 24.94 19.24 13.04
N GLY A 662 24.78 18.50 14.11
CA GLY A 662 25.75 18.38 15.20
C GLY A 662 25.93 19.63 16.07
N SER A 663 25.70 20.83 15.54
CA SER A 663 25.72 22.11 16.26
C SER A 663 24.97 23.18 15.48
N MET A 664 24.66 24.32 16.12
CA MET A 664 23.97 25.48 15.52
C MET A 664 24.69 26.08 14.31
N ILE A 665 26.01 25.88 14.22
CA ILE A 665 26.88 26.31 13.11
C ILE A 665 27.52 25.11 12.40
N GLY A 666 26.94 23.94 12.56
CA GLY A 666 27.42 22.73 11.92
C GLY A 666 27.14 22.72 10.41
N PRO A 667 27.73 21.78 9.65
CA PRO A 667 27.46 21.67 8.23
C PRO A 667 26.00 21.27 7.97
N PRO A 668 25.46 21.53 6.78
CA PRO A 668 24.18 20.96 6.39
C PRO A 668 24.24 19.43 6.35
N GLY A 669 23.14 18.78 6.68
CA GLY A 669 22.94 17.35 6.49
C GLY A 669 22.16 17.08 5.21
N VAL A 670 22.58 16.09 4.44
CA VAL A 670 21.88 15.70 3.21
C VAL A 670 21.60 14.21 3.25
N GLY A 671 20.33 13.85 3.21
CA GLY A 671 19.86 12.48 3.08
C GLY A 671 19.18 12.27 1.72
N ARG A 672 19.53 11.18 1.04
CA ARG A 672 18.83 10.79 -0.18
C ARG A 672 17.60 10.01 0.21
N ASP A 673 16.46 10.61 -0.01
CA ASP A 673 15.13 10.06 0.24
C ASP A 673 15.08 9.09 1.45
N ARG A 674 14.82 9.66 2.60
CA ARG A 674 14.77 8.93 3.86
C ARG A 674 13.94 7.67 3.81
N ASP A 675 12.79 7.76 3.13
CA ASP A 675 11.83 6.67 3.10
C ASP A 675 12.16 5.63 2.02
N ASN A 676 13.06 5.91 1.07
CA ASN A 676 13.45 4.96 0.03
C ASN A 676 14.80 4.27 0.29
N HIS A 677 15.51 4.62 1.34
CA HIS A 677 16.76 3.99 1.75
C HIS A 677 17.86 3.97 0.66
N GLN A 678 17.88 4.95 -0.23
CA GLN A 678 18.86 4.99 -1.32
C GLN A 678 20.30 5.17 -0.82
N GLY A 679 20.49 5.70 0.36
CA GLY A 679 21.81 5.88 0.96
C GLY A 679 22.22 7.34 1.09
N ILE A 680 23.51 7.55 1.37
CA ILE A 680 24.09 8.88 1.57
C ILE A 680 24.29 9.61 0.24
N ALA A 681 24.23 10.93 0.28
CA ALA A 681 24.32 11.78 -0.92
C ALA A 681 25.65 11.62 -1.68
N GLU A 682 26.76 11.40 -0.99
CA GLU A 682 28.07 11.21 -1.60
C GLU A 682 28.14 9.98 -2.52
N GLU A 683 27.37 8.95 -2.23
CA GLU A 683 27.31 7.72 -3.01
C GLU A 683 26.18 7.76 -4.05
N THR A 684 25.03 8.33 -3.71
CA THR A 684 23.80 8.26 -4.51
C THR A 684 23.54 9.50 -5.35
N ALA A 685 24.21 10.61 -5.04
CA ALA A 685 24.18 11.86 -5.80
C ALA A 685 25.59 12.48 -5.92
N PRO A 686 26.57 11.77 -6.51
CA PRO A 686 27.92 12.30 -6.62
C PRO A 686 27.93 13.62 -7.39
N GLY A 687 28.63 14.62 -6.85
CA GLY A 687 28.70 15.96 -7.42
C GLY A 687 27.56 16.90 -7.02
N MET A 688 26.57 16.45 -6.23
CA MET A 688 25.63 17.34 -5.56
C MET A 688 26.38 18.23 -4.58
N GLU A 689 26.09 19.53 -4.58
CA GLU A 689 26.67 20.50 -3.64
C GLU A 689 25.55 21.21 -2.91
N VAL A 690 25.77 21.44 -1.60
CA VAL A 690 24.81 22.14 -0.72
C VAL A 690 25.56 23.15 0.13
N ALA A 691 25.10 24.39 0.13
CA ALA A 691 25.59 25.42 1.03
C ALA A 691 24.41 26.07 1.78
N VAL A 692 24.64 26.45 3.04
CA VAL A 692 23.63 27.05 3.90
C VAL A 692 24.22 28.27 4.60
N THR A 693 23.46 29.35 4.62
CA THR A 693 23.73 30.55 5.42
C THR A 693 22.59 30.78 6.39
N MET A 694 22.92 30.83 7.69
CA MET A 694 21.90 31.08 8.71
C MET A 694 21.52 32.55 8.75
N ALA A 695 20.22 32.86 8.74
CA ALA A 695 19.70 34.22 8.83
C ALA A 695 19.51 34.68 10.29
N ASP A 696 20.50 34.41 11.17
CA ASP A 696 20.41 34.79 12.56
C ASP A 696 20.55 36.31 12.72
N THR A 697 19.69 36.88 13.52
CA THR A 697 19.88 38.26 14.03
C THR A 697 20.58 38.23 15.38
N ALA A 698 21.03 39.38 15.87
CA ALA A 698 21.71 39.47 17.17
C ALA A 698 20.87 38.99 18.37
N ASP A 699 19.56 38.96 18.21
CA ASP A 699 18.58 38.67 19.26
C ASP A 699 17.65 37.46 18.96
N ALA A 700 17.62 36.94 17.73
CA ALA A 700 16.69 35.88 17.38
C ALA A 700 17.10 35.09 16.12
N TYR A 701 16.66 33.86 16.02
CA TYR A 701 16.63 33.05 14.78
C TYR A 701 15.65 33.67 13.80
N ALA A 702 15.99 33.66 12.52
CA ALA A 702 15.14 34.21 11.47
C ALA A 702 15.09 33.33 10.20
N GLY A 703 15.50 32.06 10.32
CA GLY A 703 15.54 31.10 9.24
C GLY A 703 16.92 30.92 8.62
N TYR A 704 16.94 30.57 7.33
CA TYR A 704 18.18 30.26 6.61
C TYR A 704 18.02 30.42 5.10
N ASP A 705 19.14 30.66 4.42
CA ASP A 705 19.26 30.54 2.97
C ASP A 705 19.96 29.22 2.63
N LEU A 706 19.44 28.51 1.66
CA LEU A 706 19.90 27.22 1.18
C LEU A 706 20.18 27.30 -0.31
N GLU A 707 21.33 26.81 -0.75
CA GLU A 707 21.71 26.72 -2.13
C GLU A 707 22.14 25.30 -2.49
N VAL A 708 21.61 24.77 -3.61
CA VAL A 708 21.79 23.38 -3.99
C VAL A 708 22.11 23.27 -5.47
N LYS A 709 23.14 22.51 -5.82
CA LYS A 709 23.45 22.05 -7.19
C LYS A 709 23.13 20.56 -7.29
N ILE A 710 22.33 20.19 -8.28
CA ILE A 710 21.95 18.80 -8.57
C ILE A 710 22.41 18.49 -9.99
N PRO A 711 23.45 17.65 -10.18
CA PRO A 711 23.87 17.23 -11.53
C PRO A 711 22.75 16.45 -12.23
N PHE A 712 22.54 16.69 -13.51
CA PHE A 712 21.56 15.92 -14.30
C PHE A 712 21.92 14.42 -14.39
N ASP A 713 23.21 14.11 -14.32
CA ASP A 713 23.69 12.73 -14.36
C ASP A 713 23.25 11.86 -13.15
N VAL A 714 22.87 12.48 -12.04
CA VAL A 714 22.39 11.72 -10.86
C VAL A 714 20.89 11.45 -10.90
N LEU A 715 20.17 12.07 -11.82
CA LEU A 715 18.73 11.83 -12.01
C LEU A 715 18.50 10.41 -12.58
N PRO A 716 17.39 9.76 -12.21
CA PRO A 716 17.12 8.36 -12.58
C PRO A 716 16.77 8.17 -14.06
N ASP A 717 16.43 9.23 -14.78
CA ASP A 717 16.04 9.19 -16.19
C ASP A 717 16.52 10.45 -16.92
N ALA A 718 16.41 10.44 -18.25
CA ALA A 718 16.59 11.61 -19.11
C ALA A 718 15.57 12.70 -18.79
N ILE A 719 16.00 13.95 -18.94
CA ILE A 719 15.11 15.09 -18.68
C ILE A 719 14.22 15.34 -19.90
N ASP A 720 12.91 15.50 -19.67
CA ASP A 720 12.03 16.20 -20.60
C ASP A 720 12.01 17.69 -20.21
N PRO A 721 12.70 18.56 -20.98
CA PRO A 721 12.80 19.96 -20.61
C PRO A 721 11.48 20.72 -20.60
N ALA A 722 10.45 20.18 -21.26
CA ALA A 722 9.13 20.80 -21.33
C ALA A 722 8.20 20.44 -20.18
N HIS A 723 8.41 19.26 -19.55
CA HIS A 723 7.44 18.67 -18.63
C HIS A 723 8.04 18.12 -17.32
N MET A 724 9.26 18.50 -16.96
CA MET A 724 9.90 18.01 -15.74
C MET A 724 9.01 18.28 -14.52
N GLY A 725 8.77 17.25 -13.72
CA GLY A 725 8.11 17.37 -12.43
C GLY A 725 9.08 17.91 -11.39
N PHE A 726 8.64 18.85 -10.55
CA PHE A 726 9.45 19.43 -9.49
C PHE A 726 8.59 19.81 -8.30
N ASN A 727 9.09 19.59 -7.09
CA ASN A 727 8.44 20.08 -5.89
C ASN A 727 9.44 20.44 -4.79
N ILE A 728 9.02 21.32 -3.88
CA ILE A 728 9.73 21.64 -2.65
C ILE A 728 8.73 21.53 -1.52
N LEU A 729 9.13 20.78 -0.48
CA LEU A 729 8.42 20.71 0.78
C LEU A 729 9.36 21.18 1.89
N ILE A 730 8.83 21.91 2.87
CA ILE A 730 9.55 22.37 4.05
C ILE A 730 8.88 21.76 5.26
N ASN A 731 9.68 21.12 6.10
CA ASN A 731 9.31 20.71 7.44
C ASN A 731 9.77 21.79 8.41
N ASP A 732 8.84 22.33 9.18
CA ASP A 732 9.09 23.30 10.23
C ASP A 732 8.80 22.61 11.57
N SER A 733 9.76 22.60 12.45
CA SER A 733 9.72 21.83 13.69
C SER A 733 10.16 22.63 14.89
N ASP A 734 9.25 23.35 15.53
CA ASP A 734 9.44 24.02 16.80
C ASP A 734 9.69 23.05 17.96
N THR A 735 9.31 21.80 17.78
CA THR A 735 9.48 20.73 18.75
C THR A 735 9.79 19.42 18.06
N GLN A 736 10.27 18.40 18.79
CA GLN A 736 10.43 17.04 18.24
C GLN A 736 9.10 16.27 18.10
N ASN A 737 7.99 16.89 18.45
CA ASN A 737 6.67 16.26 18.30
C ASN A 737 6.17 16.42 16.86
N GLN A 738 6.10 15.33 16.10
CA GLN A 738 5.60 15.36 14.72
C GLN A 738 4.18 15.92 14.59
N VAL A 739 3.33 15.76 15.59
CA VAL A 739 1.95 16.24 15.59
C VAL A 739 1.88 17.78 15.58
N ALA A 740 2.87 18.45 16.15
CA ALA A 740 2.93 19.91 16.25
C ALA A 740 3.68 20.59 15.08
N GLN A 741 4.28 19.80 14.19
CA GLN A 741 5.01 20.36 13.05
C GLN A 741 4.08 20.97 12.02
N VAL A 742 4.53 22.05 11.41
CA VAL A 742 3.92 22.64 10.22
C VAL A 742 4.71 22.18 8.98
N ARG A 743 4.02 21.89 7.90
CA ARG A 743 4.63 21.53 6.63
C ARG A 743 4.03 22.35 5.51
N VAL A 744 4.89 23.07 4.81
CA VAL A 744 4.51 23.91 3.67
C VAL A 744 5.17 23.41 2.39
N GLY A 745 4.60 23.76 1.24
CA GLY A 745 5.10 23.32 -0.05
C GLY A 745 4.68 24.22 -1.19
N TRP A 746 5.21 23.93 -2.37
CA TRP A 746 4.81 24.54 -3.62
C TRP A 746 3.57 23.87 -4.21
N SER A 747 3.66 22.60 -4.60
CA SER A 747 2.50 21.76 -4.95
C SER A 747 2.11 20.92 -3.74
N THR A 748 0.85 21.00 -3.32
CA THR A 748 0.41 20.49 -2.03
C THR A 748 -0.91 19.72 -2.17
N PHE A 749 -0.78 18.42 -2.37
CA PHE A 749 -1.89 17.46 -2.35
C PHE A 749 -1.72 16.50 -1.19
N ALA A 750 -2.81 15.87 -0.76
CA ALA A 750 -2.69 14.70 0.09
C ALA A 750 -1.89 13.62 -0.66
N GLY A 751 -0.95 12.96 0.01
CA GLY A 751 -0.09 11.95 -0.64
C GLY A 751 0.98 12.51 -1.58
N VAL A 752 1.23 13.81 -1.62
CA VAL A 752 2.17 14.48 -2.54
C VAL A 752 3.56 13.85 -2.59
N ARG A 753 4.00 13.18 -1.53
CA ARG A 753 5.30 12.49 -1.48
C ARG A 753 5.34 11.22 -2.33
N ALA A 754 4.21 10.52 -2.47
CA ALA A 754 4.09 9.26 -3.18
C ALA A 754 3.53 9.42 -4.60
N ASP A 755 2.98 10.59 -4.95
CA ASP A 755 2.28 10.84 -6.20
C ASP A 755 3.06 11.83 -7.09
N PRO A 756 4.14 11.42 -7.80
CA PRO A 756 4.99 12.31 -8.58
C PRO A 756 4.22 13.12 -9.63
N TRP A 757 3.19 12.55 -10.22
CA TRP A 757 2.34 13.18 -11.22
C TRP A 757 1.51 14.37 -10.69
N ARG A 758 1.51 14.61 -9.38
CA ARG A 758 0.90 15.79 -8.73
C ARG A 758 1.90 16.88 -8.35
N TRP A 759 3.18 16.67 -8.59
CA TRP A 759 4.17 17.71 -8.35
C TRP A 759 3.96 18.88 -9.33
N GLY A 760 4.52 20.04 -9.03
CA GLY A 760 4.51 21.17 -9.95
C GLY A 760 5.29 20.82 -11.23
N GLN A 761 4.98 21.51 -12.33
CA GLN A 761 5.69 21.32 -13.58
C GLN A 761 6.64 22.49 -13.86
N VAL A 762 7.88 22.17 -14.22
CA VAL A 762 8.86 23.15 -14.65
C VAL A 762 9.26 22.87 -16.10
N ALA A 763 9.47 23.95 -16.87
CA ALA A 763 10.07 23.88 -18.19
C ALA A 763 11.41 24.59 -18.17
N LEU A 764 12.44 23.94 -18.68
CA LEU A 764 13.80 24.46 -18.78
C LEU A 764 13.99 25.12 -20.15
N ASP A 765 13.82 26.44 -20.20
CA ASP A 765 13.82 27.18 -21.47
C ASP A 765 15.20 27.19 -22.14
N GLY A 766 15.25 26.61 -23.34
CA GLY A 766 16.49 26.53 -24.15
C GLY A 766 17.45 25.38 -23.72
N LEU A 767 17.01 24.43 -22.92
CA LEU A 767 17.69 23.16 -22.76
C LEU A 767 17.24 22.24 -23.89
N ASP A 768 18.18 21.76 -24.69
CA ASP A 768 17.91 20.69 -25.63
C ASP A 768 17.68 19.38 -24.85
N ASP A 769 16.94 18.45 -25.46
CA ASP A 769 16.61 17.15 -24.85
C ASP A 769 17.91 16.49 -24.34
N ALA A 770 18.16 16.60 -23.05
CA ALA A 770 19.40 16.11 -22.42
C ALA A 770 19.17 14.63 -22.04
N GLY A 771 19.21 13.77 -23.09
CA GLY A 771 18.86 12.38 -22.93
C GLY A 771 20.03 11.52 -22.46
N SER A 772 19.92 10.95 -21.28
CA SER A 772 20.46 9.62 -21.03
C SER A 772 19.30 8.61 -21.18
N ASP A 773 19.58 7.40 -21.64
CA ASP A 773 18.58 6.34 -21.61
C ASP A 773 18.08 6.14 -20.17
N PRO A 774 16.83 5.70 -19.95
CA PRO A 774 16.33 5.36 -18.62
C PRO A 774 17.31 4.46 -17.89
N LYS A 775 17.69 4.82 -16.67
CA LYS A 775 18.57 3.99 -15.84
C LYS A 775 17.74 2.87 -15.20
N ASP A 776 18.35 1.71 -15.03
CA ASP A 776 17.74 0.65 -14.22
C ASP A 776 17.41 1.20 -12.84
N ALA A 777 16.19 0.93 -12.35
CA ALA A 777 15.76 1.35 -11.03
C ALA A 777 16.73 0.79 -9.97
N VAL A 778 17.27 1.67 -9.13
CA VAL A 778 18.08 1.26 -7.99
C VAL A 778 17.15 0.71 -6.94
N LEU A 779 17.13 -0.62 -6.79
CA LEU A 779 16.36 -1.26 -5.74
C LEU A 779 16.92 -0.90 -4.35
N PRO A 780 16.07 -0.85 -3.32
CA PRO A 780 16.49 -0.51 -1.97
C PRO A 780 17.65 -1.38 -1.49
N SER A 781 18.78 -0.75 -1.16
CA SER A 781 20.00 -1.46 -0.74
C SER A 781 19.89 -2.14 0.63
N THR A 782 18.85 -1.82 1.40
CA THR A 782 18.56 -2.42 2.71
C THR A 782 17.81 -3.75 2.61
N ALA A 783 17.44 -4.18 1.39
CA ALA A 783 16.79 -5.48 1.16
C ALA A 783 17.54 -6.64 1.83
N ALA A 784 18.86 -6.64 1.76
CA ALA A 784 19.69 -7.65 2.40
C ALA A 784 19.73 -7.55 3.95
N ARG A 785 19.37 -6.40 4.52
CA ARG A 785 19.45 -6.17 5.97
C ARG A 785 18.17 -6.51 6.73
N SER A 786 17.00 -6.48 6.08
CA SER A 786 15.74 -6.86 6.70
C SER A 786 15.68 -8.36 6.99
N VAL A 787 16.31 -9.15 6.14
CA VAL A 787 16.42 -10.62 6.30
C VAL A 787 17.40 -10.96 7.41
N ASP A 788 18.38 -10.10 7.68
CA ASP A 788 19.40 -10.25 8.72
C ASP A 788 18.95 -9.65 10.07
N SER A 789 17.69 -9.20 10.21
CA SER A 789 17.25 -8.64 11.48
C SER A 789 17.30 -9.73 12.56
N PRO A 790 17.79 -9.42 13.78
CA PRO A 790 17.86 -10.40 14.87
C PRO A 790 16.53 -11.08 15.16
N LEU A 791 15.43 -10.41 14.86
CA LEU A 791 14.09 -10.94 15.09
C LEU A 791 13.66 -11.98 14.05
N SER A 792 13.89 -11.73 12.75
CA SER A 792 13.56 -12.72 11.72
C SER A 792 14.32 -14.00 11.92
N ILE A 793 15.56 -13.88 12.37
CA ILE A 793 16.39 -15.02 12.71
C ILE A 793 15.87 -15.72 13.98
N LEU A 794 15.44 -14.96 14.98
CA LEU A 794 14.87 -15.53 16.21
C LEU A 794 13.47 -16.13 15.94
N GLN A 795 12.66 -15.56 15.06
CA GLN A 795 11.41 -16.16 14.61
C GLN A 795 11.63 -17.47 13.86
N SER A 796 12.68 -17.56 13.06
CA SER A 796 13.05 -18.80 12.38
C SER A 796 13.50 -19.90 13.35
N ALA A 797 13.87 -19.54 14.59
CA ALA A 797 14.13 -20.48 15.68
C ALA A 797 12.85 -21.05 16.33
N GLY A 798 11.65 -20.61 15.90
CA GLY A 798 10.35 -21.11 16.35
C GLY A 798 9.94 -20.59 17.72
N ASP A 799 8.94 -21.24 18.33
CA ASP A 799 8.39 -20.90 19.67
C ASP A 799 9.38 -20.96 20.84
N ARG A 800 10.65 -21.23 20.55
CA ARG A 800 11.73 -21.33 21.55
C ARG A 800 12.14 -19.99 22.12
N VAL A 801 11.79 -18.89 21.42
CA VAL A 801 12.17 -17.53 21.82
C VAL A 801 10.91 -16.70 21.99
N PRO A 802 10.62 -16.22 23.21
CA PRO A 802 9.50 -15.31 23.41
C PRO A 802 9.74 -13.99 22.66
N LEU A 803 8.75 -13.56 21.88
CA LEU A 803 8.82 -12.39 20.99
C LEU A 803 7.84 -11.28 21.37
N GLY A 804 7.24 -11.32 22.55
CA GLY A 804 6.25 -10.32 22.99
C GLY A 804 6.85 -9.22 23.87
N GLY A 805 6.26 -8.01 23.80
CA GLY A 805 6.47 -6.96 24.81
C GLY A 805 7.75 -6.15 24.70
N HIS A 806 8.27 -5.89 23.47
CA HIS A 806 9.39 -4.98 23.28
C HIS A 806 8.96 -3.50 23.47
N SER A 807 9.81 -2.69 24.09
CA SER A 807 9.60 -1.25 24.26
C SER A 807 10.95 -0.52 24.19
N PRO A 808 11.02 0.66 23.53
CA PRO A 808 12.26 1.44 23.43
C PRO A 808 12.85 1.86 24.77
N THR A 809 12.04 1.89 25.82
CA THR A 809 12.48 2.22 27.19
C THR A 809 12.87 1.01 28.01
N ASP A 810 12.81 -0.19 27.43
CA ASP A 810 13.06 -1.43 28.18
C ASP A 810 14.54 -1.79 28.28
N PRO A 811 14.89 -2.60 29.28
CA PRO A 811 16.26 -2.98 29.47
C PRO A 811 16.79 -3.77 28.26
N HIS A 812 17.69 -3.16 27.51
CA HIS A 812 18.34 -3.80 26.38
C HIS A 812 19.43 -4.77 26.81
N LEU A 813 19.49 -5.91 26.15
CA LEU A 813 20.66 -6.76 26.14
C LEU A 813 21.62 -6.27 25.05
N GLU A 814 22.89 -6.13 25.39
CA GLU A 814 23.94 -5.82 24.44
C GLU A 814 24.91 -7.01 24.31
N ILE A 815 25.35 -7.28 23.09
CA ILE A 815 26.52 -8.13 22.84
C ILE A 815 27.73 -7.20 22.73
N THR A 816 28.52 -7.12 23.80
CA THR A 816 29.65 -6.17 23.86
C THR A 816 30.89 -6.68 23.15
N SER A 817 31.07 -7.99 23.01
CA SER A 817 32.12 -8.59 22.19
C SER A 817 31.78 -10.03 21.82
N VAL A 818 32.30 -10.47 20.65
CA VAL A 818 32.29 -11.85 20.22
C VAL A 818 33.72 -12.26 19.86
N GLU A 819 34.20 -13.35 20.41
CA GLU A 819 35.52 -13.91 20.13
C GLU A 819 35.40 -15.36 19.66
N ARG A 820 36.17 -15.71 18.63
CA ARG A 820 36.27 -17.06 18.09
C ARG A 820 37.59 -17.72 18.46
N LYS A 821 37.53 -18.96 18.91
CA LYS A 821 38.70 -19.79 19.11
C LYS A 821 38.42 -21.24 18.67
N LYS A 822 38.90 -21.62 17.48
CA LYS A 822 38.56 -22.92 16.84
C LYS A 822 37.02 -23.05 16.71
N ASP A 823 36.49 -24.15 17.28
CA ASP A 823 35.04 -24.47 17.29
C ASP A 823 34.28 -23.81 18.41
N ARG A 824 34.87 -22.86 19.15
CA ARG A 824 34.22 -22.17 20.26
C ARG A 824 34.03 -20.72 19.94
N ILE A 825 32.82 -20.26 20.17
CA ILE A 825 32.42 -18.86 20.16
C ILE A 825 32.21 -18.44 21.62
N THR A 826 32.79 -17.31 21.98
CA THR A 826 32.60 -16.68 23.31
C THR A 826 31.94 -15.32 23.04
N ALA A 827 30.73 -15.12 23.53
CA ALA A 827 30.07 -13.81 23.52
C ALA A 827 30.04 -13.22 24.94
N ILE A 828 30.23 -11.92 25.02
CA ILE A 828 30.05 -11.15 26.26
C ILE A 828 28.74 -10.39 26.15
N LEU A 829 27.81 -10.67 27.03
CA LEU A 829 26.50 -10.08 27.11
C LEU A 829 26.42 -9.10 28.24
N GLN A 830 25.88 -7.92 28.03
CA GLN A 830 25.63 -6.91 29.04
C GLN A 830 24.12 -6.72 29.21
N SER A 831 23.61 -6.85 30.43
CA SER A 831 22.20 -6.64 30.75
C SER A 831 22.02 -5.69 31.91
N PRO A 832 21.12 -4.69 31.86
CA PRO A 832 20.85 -3.78 32.95
C PRO A 832 20.05 -4.40 34.12
N VAL A 833 19.35 -5.49 33.86
CA VAL A 833 18.48 -6.18 34.83
C VAL A 833 18.67 -7.69 34.78
N LYS A 834 18.09 -8.40 35.78
CA LYS A 834 18.03 -9.87 35.75
C LYS A 834 16.95 -10.33 34.75
N GLY A 835 17.30 -11.32 33.92
CA GLY A 835 16.39 -11.92 32.93
C GLY A 835 16.90 -13.27 32.41
N THR A 836 16.29 -13.77 31.36
CA THR A 836 16.68 -14.99 30.65
C THR A 836 17.19 -14.62 29.26
N ALA A 837 18.41 -15.03 28.93
CA ALA A 837 18.98 -14.85 27.60
C ALA A 837 18.98 -16.18 26.84
N THR A 838 18.48 -16.15 25.60
CA THR A 838 18.63 -17.23 24.62
C THR A 838 19.61 -16.72 23.56
N VAL A 839 20.73 -17.45 23.41
CA VAL A 839 21.80 -17.07 22.47
C VAL A 839 21.88 -18.14 21.38
N LEU A 840 21.83 -17.70 20.13
CA LEU A 840 21.89 -18.54 18.95
C LEU A 840 23.14 -18.22 18.14
N ILE A 841 23.71 -19.22 17.47
CA ILE A 841 24.70 -19.06 16.42
C ILE A 841 24.02 -19.44 15.11
N TRP A 842 24.02 -18.52 14.14
CA TRP A 842 23.25 -18.61 12.92
C TRP A 842 24.14 -18.45 11.70
N ASP A 843 23.96 -19.25 10.64
CA ASP A 843 24.76 -19.21 9.40
C ASP A 843 23.99 -18.69 8.17
N GLY A 844 22.86 -18.05 8.38
CA GLY A 844 21.95 -17.61 7.32
C GLY A 844 20.85 -18.63 6.97
N ASP A 845 21.07 -19.91 7.25
CA ASP A 845 20.14 -21.00 6.92
C ASP A 845 19.69 -21.81 8.15
N SER A 846 20.56 -21.94 9.16
CA SER A 846 20.30 -22.84 10.29
C SER A 846 20.93 -22.37 11.61
N VAL A 847 20.32 -22.78 12.73
CA VAL A 847 20.89 -22.61 14.06
C VAL A 847 21.98 -23.67 14.27
N LEU A 848 23.23 -23.20 14.32
CA LEU A 848 24.41 -24.04 14.50
C LEU A 848 24.65 -24.42 15.96
N ALA A 849 24.24 -23.57 16.89
CA ALA A 849 24.30 -23.80 18.34
C ALA A 849 23.31 -22.89 19.06
N GLU A 850 22.83 -23.37 20.22
CA GLU A 850 21.85 -22.67 21.04
C GLU A 850 22.25 -22.78 22.53
N LEU A 851 21.95 -21.70 23.29
CA LEU A 851 22.14 -21.66 24.73
C LEU A 851 21.09 -20.77 25.40
N GLU A 852 20.27 -21.35 26.26
CA GLU A 852 19.40 -20.57 27.13
C GLU A 852 20.04 -20.45 28.52
N ARG A 853 19.98 -19.23 29.09
CA ARG A 853 20.56 -18.97 30.40
C ARG A 853 19.93 -17.81 31.14
N THR A 854 19.55 -18.02 32.39
CA THR A 854 19.21 -16.95 33.32
C THR A 854 20.45 -16.13 33.68
N MET A 855 20.39 -14.82 33.55
CA MET A 855 21.45 -13.86 33.81
C MET A 855 21.05 -12.89 34.93
N PRO A 856 21.92 -12.59 35.90
CA PRO A 856 21.75 -11.39 36.74
C PRO A 856 22.06 -10.12 35.93
N ALA A 857 21.73 -8.95 36.45
CA ALA A 857 22.23 -7.69 35.89
C ALA A 857 23.76 -7.65 35.82
N GLY A 858 24.28 -7.00 34.78
CA GLY A 858 25.73 -6.85 34.55
C GLY A 858 26.23 -7.74 33.43
N GLU A 859 27.56 -7.79 33.30
CA GLU A 859 28.28 -8.52 32.26
C GLU A 859 28.26 -10.02 32.47
N ARG A 860 28.06 -10.77 31.40
CA ARG A 860 28.14 -12.26 31.40
C ARG A 860 28.81 -12.77 30.13
N ARG A 861 29.75 -13.73 30.38
CA ARG A 861 30.39 -14.51 29.33
C ARG A 861 29.56 -15.78 29.07
N VAL A 862 29.22 -16.01 27.81
CA VAL A 862 28.63 -17.23 27.30
C VAL A 862 29.56 -17.90 26.31
N ASN A 863 29.56 -19.25 26.27
CA ASN A 863 30.40 -20.00 25.36
C ASN A 863 29.53 -21.03 24.65
N LEU A 864 29.57 -21.01 23.33
CA LEU A 864 28.90 -21.98 22.46
C LEU A 864 29.96 -22.76 21.67
N ARG A 865 29.65 -23.97 21.30
CA ARG A 865 30.52 -24.80 20.47
C ARG A 865 29.82 -25.15 19.20
N VAL A 866 30.44 -24.79 18.07
CA VAL A 866 29.98 -25.08 16.71
C VAL A 866 31.03 -25.99 16.05
N PRO A 867 30.75 -27.29 15.83
CA PRO A 867 31.65 -28.16 15.10
C PRO A 867 31.98 -27.60 13.71
N ASP A 868 33.20 -27.75 13.27
CA ASP A 868 33.68 -27.34 11.94
C ASP A 868 33.48 -25.82 11.61
N LEU A 869 33.35 -24.97 12.63
CA LEU A 869 33.10 -23.53 12.51
C LEU A 869 34.02 -22.83 11.51
N SER A 870 35.28 -23.23 11.42
CA SER A 870 36.24 -22.62 10.49
C SER A 870 35.92 -22.92 9.03
N ALA A 871 35.33 -24.06 8.73
CA ALA A 871 34.88 -24.41 7.38
C ALA A 871 33.59 -23.64 7.04
N ILE A 872 32.66 -23.53 7.99
CA ILE A 872 31.40 -22.82 7.81
C ILE A 872 31.67 -21.33 7.50
N ILE A 873 32.49 -20.66 8.30
CA ILE A 873 32.82 -19.23 8.10
C ILE A 873 33.57 -18.97 6.79
N ALA A 874 34.26 -19.94 6.24
CA ALA A 874 34.93 -19.80 4.95
C ALA A 874 33.95 -19.74 3.77
N GLU A 875 32.74 -20.24 3.95
CA GLU A 875 31.69 -20.32 2.93
C GLU A 875 30.46 -19.43 3.22
N ARG A 876 30.24 -19.10 4.49
CA ARG A 876 29.03 -18.39 4.94
C ARG A 876 29.35 -17.37 6.02
N GLU A 877 28.53 -16.34 6.12
CA GLU A 877 28.51 -15.42 7.24
C GLU A 877 27.85 -16.08 8.44
N VAL A 878 28.39 -15.84 9.63
CA VAL A 878 27.86 -16.42 10.87
C VAL A 878 27.60 -15.29 11.87
N ASP A 879 26.40 -15.25 12.40
CA ASP A 879 25.93 -14.28 13.37
C ASP A 879 25.73 -14.89 14.76
N VAL A 880 26.03 -14.10 15.78
CA VAL A 880 25.67 -14.37 17.16
C VAL A 880 24.46 -13.51 17.50
N LEU A 881 23.39 -14.16 17.84
CA LEU A 881 22.11 -13.54 18.15
C LEU A 881 21.77 -13.80 19.61
N ALA A 882 21.16 -12.85 20.27
CA ALA A 882 20.69 -13.02 21.62
C ALA A 882 19.30 -12.38 21.81
N SER A 883 18.35 -13.15 22.33
CA SER A 883 17.09 -12.67 22.85
C SER A 883 17.17 -12.61 24.37
N PHE A 884 16.55 -11.61 24.98
CA PHE A 884 16.56 -11.43 26.43
C PHE A 884 15.17 -11.09 26.95
N GLU A 885 14.65 -11.96 27.80
CA GLU A 885 13.37 -11.76 28.46
C GLU A 885 13.58 -11.28 29.91
N ALA A 886 12.97 -10.16 30.25
CA ALA A 886 12.96 -9.62 31.60
C ALA A 886 11.62 -8.92 31.90
N LYS A 887 10.94 -9.32 32.98
CA LYS A 887 9.66 -8.74 33.43
C LYS A 887 8.55 -8.80 32.37
N GLY A 888 8.50 -9.88 31.56
CA GLY A 888 7.51 -10.05 30.50
C GLY A 888 7.78 -9.23 29.25
N LYS A 889 8.98 -8.67 29.09
CA LYS A 889 9.42 -7.90 27.94
C LYS A 889 10.68 -8.51 27.34
N VAL A 890 10.82 -8.39 26.02
CA VAL A 890 11.91 -9.01 25.25
C VAL A 890 12.72 -7.93 24.54
N SER A 891 14.04 -8.06 24.57
CA SER A 891 14.96 -7.32 23.72
C SER A 891 15.84 -8.30 22.94
N ALA A 892 16.38 -7.88 21.82
CA ALA A 892 17.25 -8.67 20.97
C ALA A 892 18.53 -7.92 20.62
N ALA A 893 19.62 -8.65 20.41
CA ALA A 893 20.90 -8.12 19.97
C ALA A 893 21.56 -9.09 18.98
N ALA A 894 22.28 -8.57 18.01
CA ALA A 894 23.03 -9.35 17.05
C ALA A 894 24.45 -8.81 16.87
N GLN A 895 25.40 -9.69 16.60
CA GLN A 895 26.76 -9.32 16.23
C GLN A 895 27.35 -10.35 15.27
N ARG A 896 27.86 -9.86 14.14
CA ARG A 896 28.55 -10.72 13.17
C ARG A 896 29.85 -11.25 13.73
N LEU A 897 30.11 -12.52 13.48
CA LEU A 897 31.36 -13.18 13.82
C LEU A 897 32.39 -12.90 12.69
N THR A 898 33.37 -12.08 13.01
CA THR A 898 34.48 -11.72 12.08
C THR A 898 35.69 -12.67 12.20
#